data_c982f38a508b1f63673cc75cdb3923c3
#
_entry.id   c982f38a508b1f63673cc75cdb3923c3
#
_cell.length_a   1.000
_cell.length_b   1.000
_cell.length_c   1.000
_cell.angle_alpha   90.00
_cell.angle_beta   90.00
_cell.angle_gamma   90.00
#
_symmetry.space_group_name_H-M   'P 1'
#
loop_
_entity.id
_entity.type
_entity.pdbx_description
1 polymer ?
#
loop_
_entity_poly.entity_id
_entity_poly.type
_entity_poly.pdbx_seq_one_letter_code
_entity_poly.pdbx_strand_id
1 'polypeptide(L)'
;MPACAMYISCLISYFASDMQASLPLFVAALSITAGLIASTFIFIRYKLLSHILVYCSIACISVFLGLYINMTLNKTLDTDPVGLIVTRIDRRLDGSLRIECETDNGFRVMVIPKIADDIGEGDIIRVSDELQEPSSGSNPGGFDYRSYLRRKGINRVMFCDRAELITDNKGLIYSFLEFIYRIRLRILDKLSLYDPGKRMLIAALCLGDTSLLDEETSYNFKMCDCSHLLAVSGMHFAGFLFVLPYLIKALKLRKSRAVPVYILFAVAIGLITGFSESVTRASIMSCCSFAGRDRVSAICLAVMVMLMADPFAALSSGFTMSFASCIAIVFLGDRVNKGLEKLYIPKSIRDVISPAFCASLGLMPLWDMTSYRLSPVLFLLQVLAGVICEFCCIFFMPSLITGITAPLTFMLDLLAGLMEKGRVKSVFASVPPAVTGGIGALALPAVAVLLVPDCFARRVLIKPLSILLCITIGFEIVSFCNRPKATVVFADVGQGDCCLVITPDKTCLIDAGIYEEGDKTVRDILDYYGIARVDYAFMSHWDTDHAAGIVALMRQNRIGSIYTAYTDIDEDVSDFLAALDLDPSFVACVNKASAGTSFELSSEVRIDILYPLEASGGGNEQSLVMTLNAGDLKVLFTGDIGLSTEEELLDLGIVPDTDILKVAHHGSRYSTSAAFLEASSPDIAVISVGADNFYGHPSDETLARLEEQGISILRTDTQGAVIIEAR
;
A
#
# COMPACT_ATOMS: atom_id res chain seq x y z
N MET A 1 -23.44 4.56 -19.09
CA MET A 1 -23.80 3.14 -19.22
C MET A 1 -22.69 2.30 -19.85
N PRO A 2 -22.20 2.55 -21.11
CA PRO A 2 -21.15 1.72 -21.71
C PRO A 2 -19.88 1.62 -20.90
N ALA A 3 -19.37 2.75 -20.43
CA ALA A 3 -18.15 2.80 -19.61
C ALA A 3 -18.29 1.99 -18.31
N CYS A 4 -19.45 2.05 -17.65
CA CYS A 4 -19.72 1.24 -16.47
C CYS A 4 -19.78 -0.25 -16.80
N ALA A 5 -20.37 -0.63 -17.92
CA ALA A 5 -20.43 -2.03 -18.34
C ALA A 5 -19.03 -2.59 -18.64
N MET A 6 -18.19 -1.82 -19.33
CA MET A 6 -16.79 -2.19 -19.57
C MET A 6 -16.01 -2.35 -18.26
N TYR A 7 -16.11 -1.39 -17.35
CA TYR A 7 -15.44 -1.44 -16.06
C TYR A 7 -15.88 -2.64 -15.22
N ILE A 8 -17.20 -2.85 -15.09
CA ILE A 8 -17.77 -3.99 -14.35
C ILE A 8 -17.34 -5.31 -14.97
N SER A 9 -17.32 -5.42 -16.31
CA SER A 9 -16.86 -6.63 -17.00
C SER A 9 -15.40 -6.96 -16.68
N CYS A 10 -14.52 -5.96 -16.69
CA CYS A 10 -13.11 -6.14 -16.31
C CYS A 10 -12.97 -6.63 -14.88
N LEU A 11 -13.68 -6.01 -13.93
CA LEU A 11 -13.65 -6.41 -12.51
C LEU A 11 -14.18 -7.83 -12.32
N ILE A 12 -15.33 -8.17 -12.88
CA ILE A 12 -15.91 -9.51 -12.74
C ILE A 12 -14.97 -10.58 -13.30
N SER A 13 -14.33 -10.32 -14.46
CA SER A 13 -13.38 -11.25 -15.05
C SER A 13 -12.13 -11.47 -14.21
N TYR A 14 -11.63 -10.42 -13.56
CA TYR A 14 -10.52 -10.53 -12.63
C TYR A 14 -10.89 -11.42 -11.43
N PHE A 15 -12.00 -11.11 -10.73
CA PHE A 15 -12.44 -11.91 -9.58
C PHE A 15 -12.79 -13.35 -9.98
N ALA A 16 -13.33 -13.56 -11.19
CA ALA A 16 -13.61 -14.89 -11.71
C ALA A 16 -12.34 -15.71 -11.93
N SER A 17 -11.23 -15.11 -12.30
CA SER A 17 -9.94 -15.80 -12.48
C SER A 17 -9.38 -16.37 -11.18
N ASP A 18 -9.73 -15.78 -10.04
CA ASP A 18 -9.32 -16.27 -8.71
C ASP A 18 -10.09 -17.52 -8.27
N MET A 19 -11.28 -17.74 -8.79
CA MET A 19 -12.20 -18.78 -8.33
C MET A 19 -12.13 -20.09 -9.11
N GLN A 20 -11.08 -20.40 -9.87
CA GLN A 20 -10.95 -21.64 -10.65
C GLN A 20 -12.29 -22.13 -11.20
N ALA A 21 -12.87 -21.53 -12.23
CA ALA A 21 -14.11 -22.08 -12.68
C ALA A 21 -14.55 -21.76 -14.11
N SER A 22 -15.35 -22.60 -14.62
CA SER A 22 -16.45 -22.57 -15.59
C SER A 22 -17.24 -21.23 -15.73
N LEU A 23 -16.73 -20.12 -15.21
CA LEU A 23 -17.36 -18.82 -15.08
C LEU A 23 -17.23 -17.87 -16.30
N PRO A 24 -16.37 -18.09 -17.33
CA PRO A 24 -16.30 -17.17 -18.49
C PRO A 24 -17.66 -17.00 -19.19
N LEU A 25 -18.43 -18.08 -19.27
CA LEU A 25 -19.79 -18.06 -19.86
C LEU A 25 -20.79 -17.30 -18.99
N PHE A 26 -20.69 -17.40 -17.68
CA PHE A 26 -21.57 -16.68 -16.75
C PHE A 26 -21.26 -15.18 -16.75
N VAL A 27 -19.97 -14.80 -16.76
CA VAL A 27 -19.52 -13.41 -16.85
C VAL A 27 -19.92 -12.80 -18.18
N ALA A 28 -19.77 -13.54 -19.28
CA ALA A 28 -20.21 -13.12 -20.60
C ALA A 28 -21.74 -12.90 -20.62
N ALA A 29 -22.51 -13.83 -20.09
CA ALA A 29 -23.94 -13.73 -19.98
C ALA A 29 -24.40 -12.57 -19.10
N LEU A 30 -23.73 -12.33 -17.95
CA LEU A 30 -24.04 -11.23 -17.06
C LEU A 30 -23.73 -9.86 -17.69
N SER A 31 -22.61 -9.75 -18.41
CA SER A 31 -22.21 -8.53 -19.12
C SER A 31 -23.17 -8.21 -20.27
N ILE A 32 -23.60 -9.22 -21.02
CA ILE A 32 -24.61 -9.08 -22.08
C ILE A 32 -25.98 -8.70 -21.47
N THR A 33 -26.35 -9.34 -20.37
CA THR A 33 -27.63 -9.07 -19.69
C THR A 33 -27.62 -7.67 -19.05
N ALA A 34 -26.55 -7.24 -18.45
CA ALA A 34 -26.42 -5.87 -17.92
C ALA A 34 -26.47 -4.82 -19.03
N GLY A 35 -25.84 -5.09 -20.17
CA GLY A 35 -25.90 -4.24 -21.36
C GLY A 35 -27.31 -4.16 -21.96
N LEU A 36 -28.03 -5.27 -22.02
CA LEU A 36 -29.41 -5.36 -22.50
C LEU A 36 -30.42 -4.71 -21.54
N ILE A 37 -30.26 -4.91 -20.23
CA ILE A 37 -31.12 -4.27 -19.21
C ILE A 37 -30.89 -2.75 -19.24
N ALA A 38 -29.64 -2.30 -19.35
CA ALA A 38 -29.32 -0.89 -19.47
C ALA A 38 -29.92 -0.29 -20.74
N SER A 39 -29.97 -1.05 -21.85
CA SER A 39 -30.60 -0.59 -23.11
C SER A 39 -32.11 -0.49 -22.99
N THR A 40 -32.81 -1.43 -22.35
CA THR A 40 -34.28 -1.42 -22.20
C THR A 40 -34.79 -0.26 -21.35
N PHE A 41 -34.03 0.25 -20.37
CA PHE A 41 -34.44 1.40 -19.56
C PHE A 41 -34.32 2.76 -20.25
N ILE A 42 -33.59 2.87 -21.38
CA ILE A 42 -33.35 4.12 -22.11
C ILE A 42 -34.33 4.32 -23.27
N PHE A 43 -35.09 3.27 -23.70
CA PHE A 43 -35.79 3.23 -24.98
C PHE A 43 -37.31 3.32 -24.91
N ILE A 44 -37.82 4.44 -24.43
CA ILE A 44 -39.26 4.71 -24.65
C ILE A 44 -39.54 5.65 -25.83
N ARG A 45 -38.57 6.32 -26.46
CA ARG A 45 -38.85 7.16 -27.64
C ARG A 45 -37.67 7.34 -28.62
N TYR A 46 -37.80 6.77 -29.83
CA TYR A 46 -37.25 7.17 -31.16
C TYR A 46 -35.71 7.21 -31.36
N LYS A 47 -35.23 6.22 -32.01
CA LYS A 47 -34.07 5.95 -32.89
C LYS A 47 -33.47 4.57 -32.63
N LEU A 48 -34.37 3.56 -32.76
CA LEU A 48 -34.15 2.23 -32.14
C LEU A 48 -32.92 1.47 -32.67
N LEU A 49 -32.65 1.48 -33.97
CA LEU A 49 -31.71 0.53 -34.57
C LEU A 49 -30.23 0.93 -34.39
N SER A 50 -29.92 2.21 -34.56
CA SER A 50 -28.51 2.68 -34.43
C SER A 50 -28.00 2.60 -32.99
N HIS A 51 -28.86 2.83 -32.01
CA HIS A 51 -28.51 2.72 -30.63
C HIS A 51 -28.36 1.26 -30.17
N ILE A 52 -29.23 0.35 -30.64
CA ILE A 52 -29.11 -1.09 -30.38
C ILE A 52 -27.75 -1.62 -30.87
N LEU A 53 -27.34 -1.26 -32.09
CA LEU A 53 -26.05 -1.66 -32.65
C LEU A 53 -24.88 -1.13 -31.84
N VAL A 54 -24.91 0.13 -31.37
CA VAL A 54 -23.88 0.70 -30.52
C VAL A 54 -23.80 -0.04 -29.17
N TYR A 55 -24.94 -0.33 -28.53
CA TYR A 55 -24.93 -1.04 -27.25
C TYR A 55 -24.49 -2.50 -27.39
N CYS A 56 -24.91 -3.19 -28.49
CA CYS A 56 -24.40 -4.54 -28.77
C CYS A 56 -22.89 -4.54 -29.01
N SER A 57 -22.36 -3.56 -29.76
CA SER A 57 -20.93 -3.44 -29.99
C SER A 57 -20.15 -3.20 -28.67
N ILE A 58 -20.66 -2.35 -27.79
CA ILE A 58 -20.06 -2.09 -26.49
C ILE A 58 -20.14 -3.33 -25.59
N ALA A 59 -21.25 -4.05 -25.58
CA ALA A 59 -21.37 -5.31 -24.86
C ALA A 59 -20.36 -6.35 -25.35
N CYS A 60 -20.24 -6.49 -26.69
CA CYS A 60 -19.22 -7.38 -27.29
C CYS A 60 -17.79 -6.98 -26.90
N ILE A 61 -17.44 -5.69 -26.96
CA ILE A 61 -16.14 -5.19 -26.52
C ILE A 61 -15.92 -5.49 -25.03
N SER A 62 -16.92 -5.26 -24.18
CA SER A 62 -16.84 -5.55 -22.74
C SER A 62 -16.59 -7.02 -22.46
N VAL A 63 -17.28 -7.92 -23.17
CA VAL A 63 -17.05 -9.37 -23.09
C VAL A 63 -15.64 -9.74 -23.54
N PHE A 64 -15.20 -9.17 -24.68
CA PHE A 64 -13.86 -9.42 -25.21
C PHE A 64 -12.78 -8.99 -24.22
N LEU A 65 -12.88 -7.79 -23.64
CA LEU A 65 -11.93 -7.31 -22.63
C LEU A 65 -11.92 -8.21 -21.39
N GLY A 66 -13.09 -8.66 -20.93
CA GLY A 66 -13.19 -9.59 -19.82
C GLY A 66 -12.54 -10.95 -20.11
N LEU A 67 -12.80 -11.50 -21.28
CA LEU A 67 -12.17 -12.76 -21.72
C LEU A 67 -10.65 -12.62 -21.85
N TYR A 68 -10.18 -11.50 -22.39
CA TYR A 68 -8.75 -11.22 -22.52
C TYR A 68 -8.06 -11.20 -21.15
N ILE A 69 -8.63 -10.51 -20.15
CA ILE A 69 -8.09 -10.51 -18.77
C ILE A 69 -8.02 -11.93 -18.23
N ASN A 70 -9.14 -12.69 -18.32
CA ASN A 70 -9.20 -14.04 -17.79
C ASN A 70 -8.20 -14.98 -18.48
N MET A 71 -8.10 -14.91 -19.81
CA MET A 71 -7.12 -15.71 -20.56
C MET A 71 -5.69 -15.36 -20.19
N THR A 72 -5.36 -14.08 -19.97
CA THR A 72 -4.02 -13.65 -19.62
C THR A 72 -3.63 -14.11 -18.21
N LEU A 73 -4.56 -14.00 -17.25
CA LEU A 73 -4.30 -14.38 -15.85
C LEU A 73 -4.20 -15.90 -15.64
N ASN A 74 -4.89 -16.69 -16.48
CA ASN A 74 -4.90 -18.16 -16.35
C ASN A 74 -3.88 -18.86 -17.27
N LYS A 75 -3.01 -18.12 -17.96
CA LYS A 75 -1.92 -18.72 -18.70
C LYS A 75 -0.93 -19.38 -17.75
N THR A 76 -0.50 -20.60 -18.10
CA THR A 76 0.57 -21.33 -17.42
C THR A 76 1.84 -21.29 -18.22
N LEU A 77 2.97 -21.35 -17.57
CA LEU A 77 4.28 -21.48 -18.20
C LEU A 77 4.64 -22.96 -18.22
N ASP A 78 4.74 -23.55 -19.42
CA ASP A 78 5.01 -24.98 -19.56
C ASP A 78 6.52 -25.29 -19.58
N THR A 79 7.38 -24.30 -19.87
CA THR A 79 8.84 -24.43 -19.91
C THR A 79 9.51 -23.07 -19.66
N ASP A 80 10.74 -23.07 -19.15
CA ASP A 80 11.54 -21.86 -19.02
C ASP A 80 11.78 -21.23 -20.39
N PRO A 81 11.45 -19.93 -20.55
CA PRO A 81 11.55 -19.26 -21.83
C PRO A 81 13.01 -19.01 -22.22
N VAL A 82 13.40 -19.41 -23.42
CA VAL A 82 14.75 -19.15 -23.98
C VAL A 82 14.94 -17.68 -24.32
N GLY A 83 13.85 -16.94 -24.54
CA GLY A 83 13.86 -15.51 -24.85
C GLY A 83 12.55 -14.84 -24.40
N LEU A 84 12.66 -13.62 -23.92
CA LEU A 84 11.54 -12.80 -23.49
C LEU A 84 11.40 -11.57 -24.39
N ILE A 85 10.21 -11.33 -24.94
CA ILE A 85 9.91 -10.14 -25.75
C ILE A 85 9.60 -8.98 -24.80
N VAL A 86 10.34 -7.91 -24.90
CA VAL A 86 10.14 -6.69 -24.10
C VAL A 86 8.91 -5.94 -24.59
N THR A 87 7.91 -5.84 -23.74
CA THR A 87 6.65 -5.14 -24.07
C THR A 87 6.62 -3.71 -23.53
N ARG A 88 7.27 -3.47 -22.38
CA ARG A 88 7.33 -2.15 -21.76
C ARG A 88 8.55 -2.03 -20.87
N ILE A 89 9.16 -0.85 -20.85
CA ILE A 89 10.27 -0.53 -19.98
C ILE A 89 9.91 0.67 -19.10
N ASP A 90 10.02 0.48 -17.79
CA ASP A 90 9.94 1.56 -16.81
C ASP A 90 11.36 1.91 -16.35
N ARG A 91 11.94 2.95 -16.94
CA ARG A 91 13.25 3.49 -16.57
C ARG A 91 13.06 4.58 -15.54
N ARG A 92 13.53 4.33 -14.33
CA ARG A 92 13.43 5.27 -13.23
C ARG A 92 14.61 6.24 -13.19
N LEU A 93 14.41 7.37 -12.53
CA LEU A 93 15.43 8.42 -12.44
C LEU A 93 16.57 8.05 -11.49
N ASP A 94 16.40 7.07 -10.61
CA ASP A 94 17.45 6.46 -9.77
C ASP A 94 18.36 5.50 -10.55
N GLY A 95 18.05 5.24 -11.83
CA GLY A 95 18.73 4.29 -12.67
C GLY A 95 18.19 2.87 -12.62
N SER A 96 17.27 2.57 -11.73
CA SER A 96 16.63 1.26 -11.65
C SER A 96 15.75 1.00 -12.89
N LEU A 97 15.72 -0.28 -13.30
CA LEU A 97 15.02 -0.71 -14.49
C LEU A 97 14.02 -1.81 -14.13
N ARG A 98 12.79 -1.65 -14.64
CA ARG A 98 11.75 -2.69 -14.57
C ARG A 98 11.25 -2.96 -15.96
N ILE A 99 11.37 -4.21 -16.40
CA ILE A 99 11.06 -4.61 -17.77
C ILE A 99 9.85 -5.54 -17.73
N GLU A 100 8.73 -5.11 -18.32
CA GLU A 100 7.59 -5.97 -18.57
C GLU A 100 7.88 -6.75 -19.84
N CYS A 101 7.87 -8.08 -19.74
CA CYS A 101 8.17 -8.98 -20.85
C CYS A 101 6.98 -9.91 -21.11
N GLU A 102 6.96 -10.44 -22.33
CA GLU A 102 6.00 -11.45 -22.75
C GLU A 102 6.74 -12.61 -23.42
N THR A 103 6.33 -13.83 -23.10
CA THR A 103 6.80 -15.03 -23.80
C THR A 103 6.06 -15.19 -25.13
N ASP A 104 6.55 -16.05 -26.03
CA ASP A 104 5.90 -16.37 -27.30
C ASP A 104 4.44 -16.84 -27.14
N ASN A 105 4.13 -17.45 -25.99
CA ASN A 105 2.78 -17.86 -25.64
C ASN A 105 1.92 -16.73 -25.04
N GLY A 106 2.46 -15.51 -24.93
CA GLY A 106 1.79 -14.35 -24.34
C GLY A 106 1.67 -14.41 -22.82
N PHE A 107 2.56 -15.14 -22.14
CA PHE A 107 2.67 -15.13 -20.68
C PHE A 107 3.50 -13.92 -20.25
N ARG A 108 3.01 -13.12 -19.31
CA ARG A 108 3.66 -11.88 -18.89
C ARG A 108 4.53 -12.08 -17.66
N VAL A 109 5.73 -11.52 -17.74
CA VAL A 109 6.76 -11.59 -16.70
C VAL A 109 7.30 -10.21 -16.42
N MET A 110 7.58 -9.91 -15.15
CA MET A 110 8.34 -8.74 -14.74
C MET A 110 9.81 -9.12 -14.53
N VAL A 111 10.71 -8.50 -15.24
CA VAL A 111 12.17 -8.67 -15.09
C VAL A 111 12.74 -7.43 -14.42
N ILE A 112 13.52 -7.64 -13.35
CA ILE A 112 14.18 -6.58 -12.56
C ILE A 112 15.69 -6.89 -12.56
N PRO A 113 16.44 -6.39 -13.54
CA PRO A 113 17.87 -6.63 -13.63
C PRO A 113 18.64 -5.61 -12.78
N LYS A 114 19.76 -6.03 -12.18
CA LYS A 114 20.74 -5.11 -11.59
C LYS A 114 21.52 -4.36 -12.68
N ILE A 115 21.86 -5.06 -13.75
CA ILE A 115 22.55 -4.52 -14.93
C ILE A 115 21.78 -4.93 -16.17
N ALA A 116 21.58 -4.03 -17.10
CA ALA A 116 20.98 -4.33 -18.39
C ALA A 116 21.79 -3.71 -19.52
N ASP A 117 21.82 -4.42 -20.65
CA ASP A 117 22.32 -3.88 -21.91
C ASP A 117 21.39 -2.72 -22.37
N ASP A 118 21.70 -2.07 -23.49
CA ASP A 118 20.79 -1.06 -24.05
C ASP A 118 19.56 -1.74 -24.69
N ILE A 119 18.58 -2.06 -23.79
CA ILE A 119 17.36 -2.80 -24.11
C ILE A 119 16.24 -1.82 -24.42
N GLY A 120 15.45 -2.12 -25.45
CA GLY A 120 14.29 -1.35 -25.90
C GLY A 120 13.00 -2.17 -25.98
N GLU A 121 11.87 -1.48 -26.07
CA GLU A 121 10.58 -2.14 -26.33
C GLU A 121 10.61 -2.80 -27.71
N GLY A 122 10.22 -4.06 -27.79
CA GLY A 122 10.28 -4.91 -28.97
C GLY A 122 11.53 -5.78 -29.07
N ASP A 123 12.53 -5.55 -28.25
CA ASP A 123 13.73 -6.39 -28.18
C ASP A 123 13.43 -7.77 -27.59
N ILE A 124 14.29 -8.73 -27.91
CA ILE A 124 14.29 -10.05 -27.29
C ILE A 124 15.47 -10.14 -26.36
N ILE A 125 15.20 -10.42 -25.08
CA ILE A 125 16.23 -10.54 -24.06
C ILE A 125 16.34 -11.97 -23.55
N ARG A 126 17.55 -12.31 -23.09
CA ARG A 126 17.83 -13.53 -22.32
C ARG A 126 18.10 -13.15 -20.88
N VAL A 127 17.55 -13.93 -19.98
CA VAL A 127 17.79 -13.85 -18.54
C VAL A 127 18.13 -15.26 -18.05
N SER A 128 19.05 -15.36 -17.09
CA SER A 128 19.64 -16.65 -16.67
C SER A 128 19.05 -17.18 -15.36
N ASP A 129 18.22 -16.39 -14.71
CA ASP A 129 17.68 -16.73 -13.40
C ASP A 129 16.28 -17.37 -13.50
N GLU A 130 15.85 -18.06 -12.44
CA GLU A 130 14.56 -18.73 -12.39
C GLU A 130 13.40 -17.76 -12.23
N LEU A 131 12.27 -18.10 -12.84
CA LEU A 131 11.01 -17.38 -12.67
C LEU A 131 10.40 -17.68 -11.32
N GLN A 132 10.27 -16.65 -10.49
CA GLN A 132 9.70 -16.77 -9.15
C GLN A 132 8.23 -16.34 -9.12
N GLU A 133 7.47 -16.90 -8.19
CA GLU A 133 6.18 -16.32 -7.82
C GLU A 133 6.41 -15.00 -7.07
N PRO A 134 5.70 -13.93 -7.46
CA PRO A 134 5.77 -12.69 -6.68
C PRO A 134 5.36 -12.95 -5.22
N SER A 135 6.05 -12.33 -4.27
CA SER A 135 5.70 -12.43 -2.85
C SER A 135 4.27 -11.93 -2.61
N SER A 136 3.49 -12.71 -1.89
CA SER A 136 2.25 -12.21 -1.28
C SER A 136 2.64 -11.38 -0.05
N GLY A 137 1.79 -10.44 0.34
CA GLY A 137 2.00 -9.72 1.60
C GLY A 137 2.04 -10.73 2.76
N SER A 138 3.20 -10.84 3.40
CA SER A 138 3.41 -11.79 4.50
C SER A 138 2.81 -11.29 5.81
N ASN A 139 2.63 -9.97 5.95
CA ASN A 139 2.16 -9.32 7.18
C ASN A 139 0.86 -8.52 6.97
N PRO A 140 0.02 -8.36 8.01
CA PRO A 140 -1.11 -7.44 7.97
C PRO A 140 -0.67 -6.01 7.63
N GLY A 141 -1.31 -5.39 6.64
CA GLY A 141 -0.94 -4.05 6.17
C GLY A 141 0.29 -3.99 5.27
N GLY A 142 1.01 -5.10 5.10
CA GLY A 142 2.16 -5.21 4.21
C GLY A 142 1.77 -5.11 2.73
N PHE A 143 2.74 -4.75 1.89
CA PHE A 143 2.51 -4.60 0.46
C PHE A 143 2.43 -5.96 -0.24
N ASP A 144 1.26 -6.31 -0.76
CA ASP A 144 1.05 -7.53 -1.56
C ASP A 144 1.50 -7.31 -3.02
N TYR A 145 2.78 -7.67 -3.28
CA TYR A 145 3.40 -7.53 -4.61
C TYR A 145 2.77 -8.48 -5.64
N ARG A 146 2.31 -9.69 -5.21
CA ARG A 146 1.62 -10.65 -6.08
C ARG A 146 0.32 -10.06 -6.61
N SER A 147 -0.54 -9.55 -5.74
CA SER A 147 -1.79 -8.90 -6.13
C SER A 147 -1.55 -7.64 -6.97
N TYR A 148 -0.52 -6.87 -6.67
CA TYR A 148 -0.12 -5.71 -7.46
C TYR A 148 0.25 -6.08 -8.89
N LEU A 149 1.13 -7.06 -9.08
CA LEU A 149 1.55 -7.54 -10.41
C LEU A 149 0.39 -8.21 -11.16
N ARG A 150 -0.40 -9.02 -10.46
CA ARG A 150 -1.57 -9.69 -11.05
C ARG A 150 -2.60 -8.70 -11.60
N ARG A 151 -2.78 -7.55 -10.92
CA ARG A 151 -3.62 -6.45 -11.43
C ARG A 151 -3.07 -5.81 -12.70
N LYS A 152 -1.80 -6.02 -13.03
CA LYS A 152 -1.16 -5.64 -14.30
C LYS A 152 -1.13 -6.78 -15.33
N GLY A 153 -1.69 -7.93 -15.00
CA GLY A 153 -1.67 -9.12 -15.84
C GLY A 153 -0.32 -9.86 -15.82
N ILE A 154 0.51 -9.63 -14.80
CA ILE A 154 1.84 -10.22 -14.63
C ILE A 154 1.75 -11.30 -13.54
N ASN A 155 2.15 -12.53 -13.87
CA ASN A 155 2.02 -13.67 -12.97
C ASN A 155 3.34 -14.15 -12.39
N ARG A 156 4.48 -13.72 -12.93
CA ARG A 156 5.82 -14.12 -12.48
C ARG A 156 6.74 -12.92 -12.44
N VAL A 157 7.75 -12.99 -11.58
CA VAL A 157 8.83 -12.01 -11.47
C VAL A 157 10.17 -12.71 -11.58
N MET A 158 11.16 -12.03 -12.11
CA MET A 158 12.53 -12.49 -12.15
C MET A 158 13.44 -11.36 -11.68
N PHE A 159 14.19 -11.61 -10.62
CA PHE A 159 15.30 -10.76 -10.20
C PHE A 159 16.57 -11.37 -10.79
N CYS A 160 17.27 -10.62 -11.61
CA CYS A 160 18.46 -11.13 -12.28
C CYS A 160 19.63 -10.16 -12.17
N ASP A 161 20.85 -10.70 -12.17
CA ASP A 161 22.05 -9.85 -12.16
C ASP A 161 22.21 -9.12 -13.49
N ARG A 162 21.89 -9.79 -14.60
CA ARG A 162 22.01 -9.20 -15.93
C ARG A 162 20.90 -9.64 -16.88
N ALA A 163 20.39 -8.68 -17.65
CA ALA A 163 19.53 -8.93 -18.81
C ALA A 163 20.35 -8.68 -20.09
N GLU A 164 20.50 -9.72 -20.90
CA GLU A 164 21.29 -9.69 -22.14
C GLU A 164 20.39 -9.50 -23.36
N LEU A 165 20.81 -8.65 -24.29
CA LEU A 165 20.12 -8.44 -25.56
C LEU A 165 20.43 -9.60 -26.52
N ILE A 166 19.40 -10.33 -26.98
CA ILE A 166 19.53 -11.36 -28.02
C ILE A 166 19.32 -10.75 -29.39
N THR A 167 18.23 -10.03 -29.56
CA THR A 167 17.83 -9.45 -30.84
C THR A 167 17.40 -8.02 -30.68
N ASP A 168 18.03 -7.11 -31.40
CA ASP A 168 17.68 -5.68 -31.43
C ASP A 168 16.54 -5.47 -32.44
N ASN A 169 15.33 -5.24 -31.94
CA ASN A 169 14.14 -4.94 -32.73
C ASN A 169 13.65 -3.49 -32.48
N LYS A 170 14.56 -2.61 -32.08
CA LYS A 170 14.25 -1.22 -31.74
C LYS A 170 13.57 -0.49 -32.90
N GLY A 171 12.29 -0.20 -32.73
CA GLY A 171 11.50 0.55 -33.70
C GLY A 171 11.55 2.07 -33.47
N LEU A 172 10.80 2.81 -34.30
CA LEU A 172 10.68 4.27 -34.18
C LEU A 172 10.08 4.70 -32.81
N ILE A 173 9.21 3.88 -32.22
CA ILE A 173 8.60 4.13 -30.93
C ILE A 173 9.67 4.13 -29.83
N TYR A 174 10.56 3.14 -29.83
CA TYR A 174 11.68 3.08 -28.89
C TYR A 174 12.55 4.34 -28.96
N SER A 175 13.00 4.73 -30.15
CA SER A 175 13.83 5.93 -30.34
C SER A 175 13.15 7.20 -29.83
N PHE A 176 11.82 7.27 -29.96
CA PHE A 176 11.02 8.37 -29.43
C PHE A 176 10.92 8.34 -27.90
N LEU A 177 10.66 7.19 -27.30
CA LEU A 177 10.60 7.03 -25.83
C LEU A 177 11.95 7.30 -25.18
N GLU A 178 13.03 6.80 -25.79
CA GLU A 178 14.39 7.10 -25.36
C GLU A 178 14.71 8.60 -25.43
N PHE A 179 14.27 9.29 -26.48
CA PHE A 179 14.39 10.75 -26.59
C PHE A 179 13.64 11.46 -25.42
N ILE A 180 12.43 11.01 -25.07
CA ILE A 180 11.67 11.55 -23.93
C ILE A 180 12.39 11.28 -22.61
N TYR A 181 12.91 10.07 -22.41
CA TYR A 181 13.69 9.73 -21.22
C TYR A 181 14.92 10.64 -21.06
N ARG A 182 15.67 10.89 -22.16
CA ARG A 182 16.79 11.85 -22.16
C ARG A 182 16.36 13.28 -21.83
N ILE A 183 15.16 13.70 -22.24
CA ILE A 183 14.60 14.99 -21.80
C ILE A 183 14.38 14.99 -20.30
N ARG A 184 13.79 13.93 -19.73
CA ARG A 184 13.58 13.81 -18.27
C ARG A 184 14.91 13.90 -17.51
N LEU A 185 15.94 13.18 -17.95
CA LEU A 185 17.29 13.26 -17.36
C LEU A 185 17.88 14.66 -17.44
N ARG A 186 17.74 15.37 -18.56
CA ARG A 186 18.19 16.77 -18.68
C ARG A 186 17.44 17.72 -17.76
N ILE A 187 16.15 17.49 -17.53
CA ILE A 187 15.37 18.24 -16.56
C ILE A 187 15.92 17.95 -15.15
N LEU A 188 16.15 16.70 -14.81
CA LEU A 188 16.71 16.28 -13.53
C LEU A 188 18.11 16.88 -13.27
N ASP A 189 18.95 16.92 -14.30
CA ASP A 189 20.27 17.58 -14.23
C ASP A 189 20.16 19.08 -13.92
N LYS A 190 19.22 19.78 -14.56
CA LYS A 190 18.93 21.19 -14.22
C LYS A 190 18.41 21.38 -12.80
N LEU A 191 17.79 20.34 -12.22
CA LEU A 191 17.35 20.37 -10.82
C LEU A 191 18.52 20.25 -9.83
N SER A 192 19.75 19.99 -10.28
CA SER A 192 20.96 20.02 -9.45
C SER A 192 21.21 21.38 -8.77
N LEU A 193 20.53 22.44 -9.21
CA LEU A 193 20.48 23.75 -8.55
C LEU A 193 19.71 23.75 -7.21
N TYR A 194 18.91 22.73 -6.96
CA TYR A 194 18.12 22.57 -5.73
C TYR A 194 18.81 21.61 -4.77
N ASP A 195 18.54 21.76 -3.49
CA ASP A 195 18.97 20.80 -2.47
C ASP A 195 18.43 19.41 -2.77
N PRO A 196 19.15 18.32 -2.38
CA PRO A 196 18.74 16.94 -2.67
C PRO A 196 17.28 16.64 -2.30
N GLY A 197 16.81 17.01 -1.10
CA GLY A 197 15.43 16.79 -0.67
C GLY A 197 14.40 17.49 -1.55
N LYS A 198 14.65 18.73 -1.96
CA LYS A 198 13.76 19.47 -2.89
C LYS A 198 13.77 18.86 -4.29
N ARG A 199 14.93 18.40 -4.76
CA ARG A 199 15.06 17.72 -6.06
C ARG A 199 14.22 16.45 -6.09
N MET A 200 14.24 15.63 -5.03
CA MET A 200 13.43 14.43 -4.89
C MET A 200 11.92 14.76 -4.93
N LEU A 201 11.49 15.78 -4.18
CA LEU A 201 10.09 16.23 -4.20
C LEU A 201 9.65 16.76 -5.58
N ILE A 202 10.50 17.50 -6.28
CA ILE A 202 10.19 17.98 -7.64
C ILE A 202 10.06 16.81 -8.60
N ALA A 203 10.96 15.80 -8.51
CA ALA A 203 10.89 14.61 -9.34
C ALA A 203 9.56 13.88 -9.14
N ALA A 204 9.12 13.71 -7.91
CA ALA A 204 7.82 13.07 -7.60
C ALA A 204 6.63 13.91 -8.09
N LEU A 205 6.56 15.19 -7.70
CA LEU A 205 5.39 16.05 -7.96
C LEU A 205 5.27 16.49 -9.43
N CYS A 206 6.39 16.73 -10.10
CA CYS A 206 6.40 17.35 -11.42
C CYS A 206 6.81 16.41 -12.56
N LEU A 207 7.59 15.37 -12.28
CA LEU A 207 7.99 14.37 -13.27
C LEU A 207 7.29 13.02 -13.08
N GLY A 208 6.57 12.83 -11.97
CA GLY A 208 5.83 11.60 -11.67
C GLY A 208 6.74 10.41 -11.32
N ASP A 209 7.94 10.69 -10.83
CA ASP A 209 8.92 9.68 -10.49
C ASP A 209 9.27 9.74 -9.00
N THR A 210 8.87 8.72 -8.27
CA THR A 210 9.05 8.61 -6.81
C THR A 210 10.29 7.79 -6.42
N SER A 211 11.09 7.32 -7.40
CA SER A 211 12.25 6.46 -7.13
C SER A 211 13.35 7.15 -6.36
N LEU A 212 13.42 8.47 -6.45
CA LEU A 212 14.40 9.29 -5.71
C LEU A 212 13.97 9.69 -4.31
N LEU A 213 12.70 9.42 -3.92
CA LEU A 213 12.21 9.80 -2.59
C LEU A 213 12.86 8.93 -1.51
N ASP A 214 13.33 9.57 -0.46
CA ASP A 214 13.72 8.88 0.75
C ASP A 214 12.50 8.30 1.50
N GLU A 215 12.76 7.31 2.31
CA GLU A 215 11.72 6.59 3.04
C GLU A 215 11.00 7.49 4.05
N GLU A 216 11.74 8.39 4.72
CA GLU A 216 11.16 9.30 5.70
C GLU A 216 10.17 10.28 5.05
N THR A 217 10.53 10.89 3.94
CA THR A 217 9.64 11.77 3.18
C THR A 217 8.40 11.02 2.71
N SER A 218 8.57 9.83 2.13
CA SER A 218 7.47 8.97 1.69
C SER A 218 6.53 8.63 2.84
N TYR A 219 7.08 8.27 4.00
CA TYR A 219 6.34 7.98 5.21
C TYR A 219 5.59 9.20 5.77
N ASN A 220 6.21 10.39 5.77
CA ASN A 220 5.54 11.62 6.19
C ASN A 220 4.29 11.91 5.35
N PHE A 221 4.37 11.72 4.03
CA PHE A 221 3.22 11.86 3.15
C PHE A 221 2.16 10.78 3.40
N LYS A 222 2.55 9.53 3.65
CA LYS A 222 1.66 8.41 4.01
C LYS A 222 0.89 8.73 5.29
N MET A 223 1.57 9.18 6.34
CA MET A 223 0.96 9.52 7.63
C MET A 223 -0.01 10.71 7.57
N CYS A 224 0.19 11.61 6.61
CA CYS A 224 -0.69 12.76 6.35
C CYS A 224 -1.83 12.43 5.37
N ASP A 225 -2.02 11.18 4.95
CA ASP A 225 -2.92 10.75 3.86
C ASP A 225 -2.69 11.52 2.54
N CYS A 226 -1.47 12.01 2.34
CA CYS A 226 -1.05 12.81 1.19
C CYS A 226 -0.25 12.04 0.16
N SER A 227 -0.09 10.70 0.28
CA SER A 227 0.66 9.86 -0.67
C SER A 227 0.17 10.02 -2.11
N HIS A 228 -1.12 10.26 -2.30
CA HIS A 228 -1.71 10.53 -3.62
C HIS A 228 -1.19 11.81 -4.29
N LEU A 229 -0.59 12.74 -3.54
CA LEU A 229 0.04 13.95 -4.07
C LEU A 229 1.43 13.67 -4.64
N LEU A 230 2.13 12.62 -4.18
CA LEU A 230 3.41 12.19 -4.74
C LEU A 230 3.27 11.58 -6.14
N ALA A 231 2.07 11.13 -6.49
CA ALA A 231 1.74 10.75 -7.86
C ALA A 231 1.13 11.94 -8.60
N VAL A 232 1.55 12.19 -9.84
CA VAL A 232 1.00 13.30 -10.63
C VAL A 232 -0.51 13.11 -10.81
N SER A 233 -1.28 14.02 -10.23
CA SER A 233 -2.74 13.99 -10.20
C SER A 233 -3.35 14.93 -11.25
N GLY A 234 -4.68 14.88 -11.40
CA GLY A 234 -5.40 15.82 -12.26
C GLY A 234 -5.24 17.28 -11.85
N MET A 235 -4.97 17.58 -10.59
CA MET A 235 -4.70 18.91 -10.07
C MET A 235 -3.32 19.41 -10.51
N HIS A 236 -2.29 18.58 -10.40
CA HIS A 236 -0.97 18.87 -10.95
C HIS A 236 -1.04 19.16 -12.46
N PHE A 237 -1.81 18.34 -13.19
CA PHE A 237 -2.04 18.55 -14.61
C PHE A 237 -2.71 19.92 -14.90
N ALA A 238 -3.66 20.34 -14.07
CA ALA A 238 -4.27 21.67 -14.18
C ALA A 238 -3.26 22.79 -13.92
N GLY A 239 -2.35 22.63 -12.95
CA GLY A 239 -1.26 23.57 -12.69
C GLY A 239 -0.33 23.73 -13.90
N PHE A 240 0.05 22.66 -14.57
CA PHE A 240 0.84 22.72 -15.80
C PHE A 240 0.09 23.42 -16.94
N LEU A 241 -1.21 23.19 -17.07
CA LEU A 241 -2.05 23.81 -18.09
C LEU A 241 -2.39 25.28 -17.80
N PHE A 242 -2.11 25.77 -16.58
CA PHE A 242 -2.53 27.12 -16.14
C PHE A 242 -2.15 28.24 -17.13
N VAL A 243 -0.97 28.18 -17.69
CA VAL A 243 -0.45 29.21 -18.61
C VAL A 243 -1.05 29.09 -20.02
N LEU A 244 -1.48 27.89 -20.44
CA LEU A 244 -1.88 27.61 -21.82
C LEU A 244 -3.08 28.43 -22.33
N PRO A 245 -4.18 28.65 -21.57
CA PRO A 245 -5.28 29.52 -21.99
C PRO A 245 -4.83 31.00 -22.26
N TYR A 246 -3.89 31.49 -21.45
CA TYR A 246 -3.36 32.85 -21.63
C TYR A 246 -2.50 32.92 -22.89
N LEU A 247 -1.68 31.91 -23.17
CA LEU A 247 -0.88 31.81 -24.39
C LEU A 247 -1.76 31.71 -25.64
N ILE A 248 -2.79 30.88 -25.62
CA ILE A 248 -3.78 30.75 -26.71
C ILE A 248 -4.45 32.12 -26.99
N LYS A 249 -4.83 32.81 -25.92
CA LYS A 249 -5.44 34.17 -26.04
C LYS A 249 -4.45 35.20 -26.56
N ALA A 250 -3.20 35.22 -26.09
CA ALA A 250 -2.16 36.13 -26.54
C ALA A 250 -1.83 35.92 -28.04
N LEU A 251 -1.78 34.67 -28.49
CA LEU A 251 -1.56 34.31 -29.91
C LEU A 251 -2.81 34.45 -30.77
N LYS A 252 -3.94 34.90 -30.20
CA LYS A 252 -5.23 35.13 -30.89
C LYS A 252 -5.68 33.89 -31.71
N LEU A 253 -5.39 32.67 -31.21
CA LEU A 253 -5.74 31.46 -31.94
C LEU A 253 -7.26 31.25 -31.95
N ARG A 254 -7.80 30.92 -33.15
CA ARG A 254 -9.19 30.49 -33.27
C ARG A 254 -9.37 29.13 -32.57
N LYS A 255 -10.55 28.82 -32.04
CA LYS A 255 -10.86 27.59 -31.31
C LYS A 255 -10.44 26.33 -32.07
N SER A 256 -10.67 26.28 -33.39
CA SER A 256 -10.27 25.17 -34.26
C SER A 256 -8.76 24.91 -34.32
N ARG A 257 -7.93 25.94 -34.15
CA ARG A 257 -6.45 25.81 -34.08
C ARG A 257 -5.95 25.69 -32.66
N ALA A 258 -6.71 26.12 -31.66
CA ALA A 258 -6.37 26.01 -30.26
C ALA A 258 -6.53 24.58 -29.73
N VAL A 259 -7.52 23.81 -30.22
CA VAL A 259 -7.73 22.40 -29.82
C VAL A 259 -6.51 21.52 -30.11
N PRO A 260 -5.92 21.49 -31.32
CA PRO A 260 -4.69 20.73 -31.56
C PRO A 260 -3.51 21.14 -30.69
N VAL A 261 -3.33 22.45 -30.45
CA VAL A 261 -2.26 22.96 -29.54
C VAL A 261 -2.48 22.46 -28.12
N TYR A 262 -3.73 22.46 -27.65
CA TYR A 262 -4.09 21.96 -26.33
C TYR A 262 -3.79 20.46 -26.21
N ILE A 263 -4.18 19.67 -27.21
CA ILE A 263 -3.91 18.23 -27.27
C ILE A 263 -2.40 17.96 -27.29
N LEU A 264 -1.64 18.66 -28.11
CA LEU A 264 -0.19 18.51 -28.19
C LEU A 264 0.49 18.78 -26.84
N PHE A 265 0.06 19.85 -26.17
CA PHE A 265 0.60 20.21 -24.85
C PHE A 265 0.22 19.19 -23.79
N ALA A 266 -1.02 18.68 -23.82
CA ALA A 266 -1.48 17.62 -22.91
C ALA A 266 -0.69 16.32 -23.10
N VAL A 267 -0.42 15.94 -24.35
CA VAL A 267 0.42 14.77 -24.68
C VAL A 267 1.86 14.99 -24.22
N ALA A 268 2.44 16.20 -24.44
CA ALA A 268 3.80 16.50 -23.99
C ALA A 268 3.94 16.38 -22.46
N ILE A 269 2.98 16.90 -21.68
CA ILE A 269 2.96 16.72 -20.23
C ILE A 269 2.85 15.22 -19.87
N GLY A 270 1.94 14.50 -20.51
CA GLY A 270 1.78 13.06 -20.30
C GLY A 270 3.06 12.26 -20.53
N LEU A 271 3.79 12.58 -21.62
CA LEU A 271 5.08 11.96 -21.93
C LEU A 271 6.15 12.27 -20.85
N ILE A 272 6.21 13.51 -20.37
CA ILE A 272 7.17 13.90 -19.34
C ILE A 272 6.84 13.27 -17.98
N THR A 273 5.55 13.15 -17.64
CA THR A 273 5.08 12.61 -16.36
C THR A 273 4.82 11.09 -16.38
N GLY A 274 5.01 10.41 -17.52
CA GLY A 274 4.89 8.95 -17.65
C GLY A 274 3.47 8.42 -17.82
N PHE A 275 2.48 9.26 -18.22
CA PHE A 275 1.09 8.86 -18.50
C PHE A 275 0.44 8.04 -17.38
N SER A 276 0.58 8.44 -16.11
CA SER A 276 -0.20 7.82 -15.04
C SER A 276 -1.70 7.87 -15.37
N GLU A 277 -2.49 6.96 -14.78
CA GLU A 277 -3.94 6.88 -15.02
C GLU A 277 -4.65 8.23 -14.74
N SER A 278 -4.20 8.94 -13.71
CA SER A 278 -4.74 10.25 -13.35
C SER A 278 -4.40 11.32 -14.39
N VAL A 279 -3.18 11.34 -14.93
CA VAL A 279 -2.77 12.27 -15.98
C VAL A 279 -3.49 11.97 -17.28
N THR A 280 -3.56 10.70 -17.68
CA THR A 280 -4.27 10.25 -18.89
C THR A 280 -5.73 10.66 -18.85
N ARG A 281 -6.42 10.38 -17.75
CA ARG A 281 -7.81 10.83 -17.53
C ARG A 281 -7.94 12.35 -17.61
N ALA A 282 -7.09 13.08 -16.88
CA ALA A 282 -7.12 14.54 -16.85
C ALA A 282 -6.87 15.16 -18.23
N SER A 283 -5.94 14.57 -19.00
CA SER A 283 -5.65 14.98 -20.38
C SER A 283 -6.88 14.85 -21.28
N ILE A 284 -7.51 13.67 -21.30
CA ILE A 284 -8.70 13.40 -22.12
C ILE A 284 -9.85 14.32 -21.71
N MET A 285 -10.14 14.42 -20.41
CA MET A 285 -11.24 15.24 -19.90
C MET A 285 -11.04 16.73 -20.19
N SER A 286 -9.80 17.23 -20.02
CA SER A 286 -9.46 18.62 -20.30
C SER A 286 -9.59 18.94 -21.78
N CYS A 287 -9.14 18.06 -22.67
CA CYS A 287 -9.33 18.19 -24.12
C CYS A 287 -10.82 18.21 -24.50
N CYS A 288 -11.62 17.32 -23.91
CA CYS A 288 -13.07 17.29 -24.11
C CYS A 288 -13.76 18.58 -23.62
N SER A 289 -13.40 19.06 -22.45
CA SER A 289 -13.91 20.29 -21.86
C SER A 289 -13.58 21.51 -22.73
N PHE A 290 -12.32 21.61 -23.18
CA PHE A 290 -11.88 22.65 -24.09
C PHE A 290 -12.61 22.60 -25.43
N ALA A 291 -12.92 21.39 -25.95
CA ALA A 291 -13.74 21.19 -27.14
C ALA A 291 -15.23 21.55 -26.92
N GLY A 292 -15.66 21.80 -25.68
CA GLY A 292 -17.04 22.16 -25.33
C GLY A 292 -17.97 20.97 -25.10
N ARG A 293 -17.43 19.80 -24.74
CA ARG A 293 -18.21 18.63 -24.31
C ARG A 293 -18.61 18.75 -22.85
N ASP A 294 -19.72 18.14 -22.49
CA ASP A 294 -20.15 18.08 -21.09
C ASP A 294 -19.25 17.15 -20.26
N ARG A 295 -19.25 17.36 -18.94
CA ARG A 295 -18.35 16.65 -18.01
C ARG A 295 -18.61 15.16 -17.96
N VAL A 296 -19.88 14.71 -18.05
CA VAL A 296 -20.24 13.28 -17.98
C VAL A 296 -19.77 12.55 -19.22
N SER A 297 -20.00 13.14 -20.42
CA SER A 297 -19.48 12.58 -21.67
C SER A 297 -17.95 12.51 -21.67
N ALA A 298 -17.27 13.49 -21.09
CA ALA A 298 -15.81 13.49 -20.98
C ALA A 298 -15.31 12.35 -20.08
N ILE A 299 -15.96 12.10 -18.92
CA ILE A 299 -15.65 10.96 -18.05
C ILE A 299 -15.85 9.63 -18.80
N CYS A 300 -17.01 9.46 -19.44
CA CYS A 300 -17.32 8.23 -20.18
C CYS A 300 -16.29 7.96 -21.29
N LEU A 301 -15.90 8.99 -22.04
CA LEU A 301 -14.88 8.86 -23.09
C LEU A 301 -13.52 8.48 -22.50
N ALA A 302 -13.12 9.11 -21.38
CA ALA A 302 -11.86 8.79 -20.73
C ALA A 302 -11.82 7.31 -20.27
N VAL A 303 -12.88 6.82 -19.60
CA VAL A 303 -12.98 5.40 -19.20
C VAL A 303 -12.86 4.49 -20.43
N MET A 304 -13.61 4.78 -21.49
CA MET A 304 -13.60 3.93 -22.68
C MET A 304 -12.22 3.88 -23.35
N VAL A 305 -11.59 5.04 -23.56
CA VAL A 305 -10.26 5.11 -24.19
C VAL A 305 -9.21 4.39 -23.36
N MET A 306 -9.22 4.59 -22.04
CA MET A 306 -8.23 3.95 -21.15
C MET A 306 -8.42 2.44 -21.09
N LEU A 307 -9.65 1.95 -20.95
CA LEU A 307 -9.91 0.49 -20.91
C LEU A 307 -9.70 -0.20 -22.26
N MET A 308 -9.86 0.51 -23.38
CA MET A 308 -9.51 -0.01 -24.69
C MET A 308 -7.99 -0.09 -24.91
N ALA A 309 -7.24 0.85 -24.33
CA ALA A 309 -5.79 0.85 -24.41
C ALA A 309 -5.16 -0.21 -23.47
N ASP A 310 -5.68 -0.30 -22.24
CA ASP A 310 -5.25 -1.27 -21.25
C ASP A 310 -6.44 -1.73 -20.39
N PRO A 311 -6.97 -2.96 -20.62
CA PRO A 311 -8.05 -3.51 -19.81
C PRO A 311 -7.71 -3.69 -18.34
N PHE A 312 -6.42 -3.95 -18.01
CA PHE A 312 -5.96 -4.11 -16.64
C PHE A 312 -5.96 -2.79 -15.85
N ALA A 313 -6.01 -1.63 -16.52
CA ALA A 313 -6.16 -0.34 -15.85
C ALA A 313 -7.39 -0.29 -14.92
N ALA A 314 -8.48 -1.03 -15.24
CA ALA A 314 -9.68 -1.14 -14.39
C ALA A 314 -9.37 -1.66 -12.97
N LEU A 315 -8.29 -2.42 -12.80
CA LEU A 315 -7.88 -3.06 -11.56
C LEU A 315 -6.90 -2.20 -10.76
N SER A 316 -6.36 -1.16 -11.41
CA SER A 316 -5.44 -0.22 -10.78
C SER A 316 -6.16 0.64 -9.74
N SER A 317 -5.53 0.79 -8.56
CA SER A 317 -6.01 1.72 -7.53
C SER A 317 -6.01 3.16 -8.04
N GLY A 318 -5.02 3.55 -8.84
CA GLY A 318 -4.92 4.87 -9.47
C GLY A 318 -6.11 5.18 -10.36
N PHE A 319 -6.53 4.24 -11.21
CA PHE A 319 -7.72 4.38 -12.04
C PHE A 319 -8.98 4.51 -11.18
N THR A 320 -9.21 3.54 -10.28
CA THR A 320 -10.43 3.47 -9.48
C THR A 320 -10.61 4.71 -8.60
N MET A 321 -9.57 5.11 -7.88
CA MET A 321 -9.61 6.31 -7.01
C MET A 321 -9.78 7.60 -7.81
N SER A 322 -9.08 7.71 -8.94
CA SER A 322 -9.12 8.88 -9.80
C SER A 322 -10.51 9.10 -10.41
N PHE A 323 -11.17 8.02 -10.89
CA PHE A 323 -12.53 8.12 -11.44
C PHE A 323 -13.59 8.27 -10.35
N ALA A 324 -13.47 7.59 -9.19
CA ALA A 324 -14.39 7.76 -8.07
C ALA A 324 -14.43 9.20 -7.58
N SER A 325 -13.27 9.81 -7.36
CA SER A 325 -13.16 11.24 -6.99
C SER A 325 -13.77 12.15 -8.05
N CYS A 326 -13.47 11.91 -9.33
CA CYS A 326 -13.97 12.75 -10.42
C CYS A 326 -15.50 12.66 -10.56
N ILE A 327 -16.07 11.46 -10.46
CA ILE A 327 -17.52 11.23 -10.49
C ILE A 327 -18.17 11.98 -9.32
N ALA A 328 -17.64 11.85 -8.11
CA ALA A 328 -18.15 12.55 -6.95
C ALA A 328 -18.12 14.08 -7.12
N ILE A 329 -17.01 14.64 -7.63
CA ILE A 329 -16.91 16.09 -7.90
C ILE A 329 -17.96 16.54 -8.91
N VAL A 330 -18.18 15.78 -10.00
CA VAL A 330 -19.12 16.15 -11.06
C VAL A 330 -20.58 16.10 -10.60
N PHE A 331 -20.94 15.10 -9.80
CA PHE A 331 -22.33 14.88 -9.38
C PHE A 331 -22.69 15.56 -8.05
N LEU A 332 -21.74 15.73 -7.13
CA LEU A 332 -21.97 16.32 -5.81
C LEU A 332 -21.53 17.78 -5.70
N GLY A 333 -20.62 18.24 -6.55
CA GLY A 333 -19.98 19.55 -6.43
C GLY A 333 -20.96 20.72 -6.32
N ASP A 334 -21.98 20.75 -7.17
CA ASP A 334 -22.99 21.81 -7.14
C ASP A 334 -23.81 21.80 -5.84
N ARG A 335 -24.09 20.61 -5.29
CA ARG A 335 -24.87 20.47 -4.05
C ARG A 335 -24.04 20.90 -2.84
N VAL A 336 -22.80 20.45 -2.78
CA VAL A 336 -21.84 20.82 -1.72
C VAL A 336 -21.59 22.34 -1.76
N ASN A 337 -21.35 22.89 -2.95
CA ASN A 337 -21.11 24.32 -3.12
C ASN A 337 -22.30 25.18 -2.63
N LYS A 338 -23.53 24.80 -2.97
CA LYS A 338 -24.74 25.43 -2.44
C LYS A 338 -24.91 25.26 -0.93
N GLY A 339 -24.49 24.13 -0.36
CA GLY A 339 -24.47 23.91 1.10
C GLY A 339 -23.51 24.86 1.79
N LEU A 340 -22.27 24.96 1.28
CA LEU A 340 -21.24 25.85 1.81
C LEU A 340 -21.63 27.36 1.65
N GLU A 341 -22.38 27.69 0.61
CA GLU A 341 -22.93 29.04 0.42
C GLU A 341 -23.90 29.44 1.54
N LYS A 342 -24.75 28.52 1.94
CA LYS A 342 -25.67 28.73 3.08
C LYS A 342 -24.94 28.94 4.41
N LEU A 343 -23.69 28.48 4.51
CA LEU A 343 -22.81 28.69 5.66
C LEU A 343 -21.99 29.99 5.53
N TYR A 344 -22.34 30.85 4.57
CA TYR A 344 -21.67 32.13 4.29
C TYR A 344 -20.18 32.02 4.00
N ILE A 345 -19.70 30.85 3.49
CA ILE A 345 -18.30 30.67 3.10
C ILE A 345 -18.02 31.42 1.79
N PRO A 346 -16.98 32.27 1.71
CA PRO A 346 -16.61 33.02 0.51
C PRO A 346 -16.39 32.09 -0.69
N LYS A 347 -16.74 32.57 -1.88
CA LYS A 347 -16.65 31.83 -3.14
C LYS A 347 -15.25 31.27 -3.38
N SER A 348 -14.20 32.08 -3.17
CA SER A 348 -12.80 31.68 -3.34
C SER A 348 -12.41 30.46 -2.47
N ILE A 349 -12.97 30.36 -1.25
CA ILE A 349 -12.74 29.23 -0.35
C ILE A 349 -13.61 28.04 -0.76
N ARG A 350 -14.86 28.27 -1.17
CA ARG A 350 -15.77 27.20 -1.65
C ARG A 350 -15.21 26.49 -2.90
N ASP A 351 -14.63 27.25 -3.82
CA ASP A 351 -14.06 26.72 -5.08
C ASP A 351 -12.87 25.77 -4.82
N VAL A 352 -12.22 25.85 -3.67
CA VAL A 352 -11.14 24.96 -3.22
C VAL A 352 -11.68 23.80 -2.37
N ILE A 353 -12.49 24.09 -1.35
CA ILE A 353 -12.96 23.08 -0.39
C ILE A 353 -13.97 22.11 -1.02
N SER A 354 -14.89 22.61 -1.88
CA SER A 354 -15.97 21.78 -2.42
C SER A 354 -15.46 20.61 -3.28
N PRO A 355 -14.52 20.78 -4.23
CA PRO A 355 -13.95 19.67 -4.97
C PRO A 355 -13.20 18.67 -4.09
N ALA A 356 -12.40 19.15 -3.13
CA ALA A 356 -11.66 18.31 -2.21
C ALA A 356 -12.60 17.45 -1.33
N PHE A 357 -13.65 18.06 -0.76
CA PHE A 357 -14.65 17.36 0.03
C PHE A 357 -15.42 16.32 -0.79
N CYS A 358 -15.81 16.68 -2.04
CA CYS A 358 -16.47 15.72 -2.93
C CYS A 358 -15.54 14.56 -3.31
N ALA A 359 -14.26 14.82 -3.55
CA ALA A 359 -13.27 13.79 -3.84
C ALA A 359 -13.13 12.81 -2.66
N SER A 360 -12.99 13.32 -1.44
CA SER A 360 -12.92 12.49 -0.24
C SER A 360 -14.19 11.65 -0.04
N LEU A 361 -15.37 12.23 -0.26
CA LEU A 361 -16.64 11.46 -0.24
C LEU A 361 -16.67 10.34 -1.29
N GLY A 362 -16.14 10.60 -2.48
CA GLY A 362 -16.05 9.60 -3.55
C GLY A 362 -15.09 8.46 -3.23
N LEU A 363 -14.08 8.71 -2.41
CA LEU A 363 -13.09 7.71 -1.99
C LEU A 363 -13.55 6.88 -0.78
N MET A 364 -14.50 7.38 0.02
CA MET A 364 -14.99 6.67 1.22
C MET A 364 -15.32 5.19 0.99
N PRO A 365 -16.02 4.80 -0.10
CA PRO A 365 -16.32 3.39 -0.34
C PRO A 365 -15.10 2.52 -0.68
N LEU A 366 -13.95 3.14 -0.92
CA LEU A 366 -12.70 2.48 -1.31
C LEU A 366 -11.65 2.47 -0.17
N TRP A 367 -12.04 2.87 1.05
CA TRP A 367 -11.11 2.99 2.17
C TRP A 367 -10.47 1.66 2.58
N ASP A 368 -11.16 0.53 2.39
CA ASP A 368 -10.55 -0.80 2.58
C ASP A 368 -9.38 -1.09 1.63
N MET A 369 -9.37 -0.43 0.46
CA MET A 369 -8.31 -0.59 -0.54
C MET A 369 -7.13 0.37 -0.31
N THR A 370 -7.23 1.25 0.70
CA THR A 370 -6.27 2.32 0.97
C THR A 370 -6.10 2.48 2.48
N SER A 371 -4.90 2.77 2.93
CA SER A 371 -4.61 3.05 4.35
C SER A 371 -5.20 4.41 4.80
N TYR A 372 -6.36 4.79 4.30
CA TYR A 372 -6.97 6.09 4.61
C TYR A 372 -7.44 6.16 6.07
N ARG A 373 -7.05 7.23 6.72
CA ARG A 373 -7.46 7.56 8.09
C ARG A 373 -8.49 8.68 8.06
N LEU A 374 -9.62 8.48 8.74
CA LEU A 374 -10.63 9.53 8.82
C LEU A 374 -10.27 10.57 9.90
N SER A 375 -9.93 11.76 9.48
CA SER A 375 -9.65 12.88 10.40
C SER A 375 -9.97 14.22 9.76
N PRO A 376 -10.71 15.10 10.44
CA PRO A 376 -10.92 16.48 9.97
C PRO A 376 -9.61 17.26 9.82
N VAL A 377 -8.61 16.95 10.65
CA VAL A 377 -7.28 17.60 10.59
C VAL A 377 -6.54 17.17 9.33
N LEU A 378 -6.55 15.86 9.02
CA LEU A 378 -5.95 15.33 7.80
C LEU A 378 -6.63 15.88 6.56
N PHE A 379 -7.95 16.01 6.55
CA PHE A 379 -8.67 16.63 5.44
C PHE A 379 -8.21 18.06 5.19
N LEU A 380 -8.09 18.90 6.21
CA LEU A 380 -7.58 20.26 6.06
C LEU A 380 -6.14 20.28 5.55
N LEU A 381 -5.33 19.36 6.03
CA LEU A 381 -3.94 19.22 5.66
C LEU A 381 -3.79 18.81 4.19
N GLN A 382 -4.60 17.84 3.71
CA GLN A 382 -4.69 17.46 2.31
C GLN A 382 -5.10 18.62 1.39
N VAL A 383 -6.09 19.42 1.80
CA VAL A 383 -6.52 20.61 1.04
C VAL A 383 -5.38 21.62 0.92
N LEU A 384 -4.69 21.93 2.02
CA LEU A 384 -3.56 22.87 2.02
C LEU A 384 -2.39 22.34 1.19
N ALA A 385 -2.01 21.07 1.39
CA ALA A 385 -0.95 20.42 0.64
C ALA A 385 -1.27 20.41 -0.86
N GLY A 386 -2.51 20.11 -1.24
CA GLY A 386 -2.95 20.13 -2.62
C GLY A 386 -2.77 21.49 -3.28
N VAL A 387 -3.17 22.56 -2.62
CA VAL A 387 -2.98 23.93 -3.14
C VAL A 387 -1.48 24.25 -3.29
N ILE A 388 -0.64 23.87 -2.33
CA ILE A 388 0.81 24.08 -2.42
C ILE A 388 1.39 23.29 -3.60
N CYS A 389 1.01 22.04 -3.79
CA CYS A 389 1.43 21.22 -4.93
C CYS A 389 1.04 21.83 -6.28
N GLU A 390 -0.17 22.42 -6.40
CA GLU A 390 -0.59 23.14 -7.61
C GLU A 390 0.34 24.31 -7.90
N PHE A 391 0.71 25.12 -6.89
CA PHE A 391 1.68 26.20 -7.04
C PHE A 391 3.08 25.68 -7.40
N CYS A 392 3.51 24.54 -6.84
CA CYS A 392 4.77 23.90 -7.26
C CYS A 392 4.77 23.61 -8.77
N CYS A 393 3.68 23.06 -9.32
CA CYS A 393 3.56 22.78 -10.75
C CYS A 393 3.52 24.06 -11.60
N ILE A 394 2.85 25.13 -11.11
CA ILE A 394 2.81 26.42 -11.79
C ILE A 394 4.21 27.06 -11.87
N PHE A 395 4.99 27.02 -10.78
CA PHE A 395 6.31 27.62 -10.74
C PHE A 395 7.42 26.75 -11.34
N PHE A 396 7.18 25.46 -11.53
CA PHE A 396 8.17 24.51 -12.04
C PHE A 396 8.71 24.90 -13.43
N MET A 397 7.84 25.06 -14.43
CA MET A 397 8.25 25.41 -15.78
C MET A 397 8.95 26.79 -15.86
N PRO A 398 8.43 27.87 -15.24
CA PRO A 398 9.15 29.13 -15.16
C PRO A 398 10.53 29.00 -14.52
N SER A 399 10.70 28.23 -13.45
CA SER A 399 12.00 28.06 -12.79
C SER A 399 13.03 27.38 -13.67
N LEU A 400 12.62 26.36 -14.46
CA LEU A 400 13.50 25.68 -15.42
C LEU A 400 13.97 26.58 -16.58
N ILE A 401 13.12 27.55 -16.98
CA ILE A 401 13.42 28.45 -18.10
C ILE A 401 14.24 29.65 -17.63
N THR A 402 13.86 30.27 -16.52
CA THR A 402 14.47 31.53 -16.05
C THR A 402 15.62 31.30 -15.07
N GLY A 403 15.76 30.13 -14.47
CA GLY A 403 16.70 29.87 -13.38
C GLY A 403 16.29 30.49 -12.04
N ILE A 404 15.13 31.13 -11.95
CA ILE A 404 14.63 31.70 -10.69
C ILE A 404 13.97 30.61 -9.86
N THR A 405 14.68 30.14 -8.84
CA THR A 405 14.26 28.99 -8.02
C THR A 405 13.45 29.38 -6.78
N ALA A 406 13.60 30.61 -6.28
CA ALA A 406 13.08 31.02 -4.97
C ALA A 406 11.57 30.76 -4.74
N PRO A 407 10.64 31.04 -5.69
CA PRO A 407 9.21 30.77 -5.46
C PRO A 407 8.91 29.28 -5.32
N LEU A 408 9.54 28.42 -6.13
CA LEU A 408 9.36 26.97 -6.07
C LEU A 408 9.98 26.41 -4.80
N THR A 409 11.20 26.84 -4.43
CA THR A 409 11.87 26.47 -3.19
C THR A 409 11.00 26.77 -1.96
N PHE A 410 10.45 27.99 -1.90
CA PHE A 410 9.56 28.37 -0.80
C PHE A 410 8.32 27.47 -0.69
N MET A 411 7.68 27.10 -1.80
CA MET A 411 6.53 26.20 -1.80
C MET A 411 6.91 24.78 -1.36
N LEU A 412 8.08 24.28 -1.76
CA LEU A 412 8.58 22.97 -1.36
C LEU A 412 8.93 22.92 0.13
N ASP A 413 9.57 23.96 0.67
CA ASP A 413 9.87 24.08 2.11
C ASP A 413 8.58 24.13 2.94
N LEU A 414 7.58 24.87 2.45
CA LEU A 414 6.26 24.91 3.10
C LEU A 414 5.57 23.55 3.07
N LEU A 415 5.64 22.81 1.96
CA LEU A 415 5.07 21.46 1.83
C LEU A 415 5.76 20.48 2.75
N ALA A 416 7.09 20.43 2.74
CA ALA A 416 7.88 19.52 3.58
C ALA A 416 7.61 19.76 5.07
N GLY A 417 7.66 21.03 5.51
CA GLY A 417 7.37 21.39 6.89
C GLY A 417 5.91 21.15 7.31
N LEU A 418 4.97 21.22 6.35
CA LEU A 418 3.57 20.86 6.60
C LEU A 418 3.41 19.35 6.82
N MET A 419 4.09 18.51 6.03
CA MET A 419 4.05 17.05 6.15
C MET A 419 4.72 16.58 7.44
N GLU A 420 5.91 17.08 7.76
CA GLU A 420 6.64 16.74 8.97
C GLU A 420 5.83 17.07 10.24
N LYS A 421 5.31 18.29 10.35
CA LYS A 421 4.47 18.70 11.49
C LYS A 421 3.10 18.01 11.52
N GLY A 422 2.56 17.70 10.35
CA GLY A 422 1.30 16.98 10.18
C GLY A 422 1.38 15.55 10.69
N ARG A 423 2.51 14.86 10.46
CA ARG A 423 2.76 13.49 10.92
C ARG A 423 2.50 13.33 12.42
N VAL A 424 3.08 14.19 13.24
CA VAL A 424 2.96 14.12 14.70
C VAL A 424 1.49 14.27 15.15
N LYS A 425 0.70 15.11 14.50
CA LYS A 425 -0.70 15.35 14.86
C LYS A 425 -1.65 14.29 14.29
N SER A 426 -1.32 13.68 13.16
CA SER A 426 -2.14 12.66 12.51
C SER A 426 -2.24 11.39 13.34
N VAL A 427 -1.16 11.01 14.01
CA VAL A 427 -1.09 9.80 14.86
C VAL A 427 -2.15 9.81 15.97
N PHE A 428 -2.48 11.01 16.51
CA PHE A 428 -3.40 11.16 17.65
C PHE A 428 -4.85 11.50 17.27
N ALA A 429 -5.13 11.81 16.01
CA ALA A 429 -6.43 12.37 15.59
C ALA A 429 -7.18 11.53 14.54
N SER A 430 -6.77 10.30 14.29
CA SER A 430 -7.33 9.48 13.21
C SER A 430 -8.17 8.30 13.71
N VAL A 431 -9.24 7.98 12.98
CA VAL A 431 -10.00 6.74 13.17
C VAL A 431 -9.22 5.59 12.51
N PRO A 432 -9.02 4.45 13.19
CA PRO A 432 -8.24 3.33 12.68
C PRO A 432 -8.77 2.74 11.36
N PRO A 433 -7.91 2.20 10.48
CA PRO A 433 -8.34 1.51 9.26
C PRO A 433 -9.31 0.34 9.51
N ALA A 434 -9.10 -0.42 10.57
CA ALA A 434 -10.02 -1.50 10.97
C ALA A 434 -11.46 -1.04 11.24
N VAL A 435 -11.63 0.24 11.63
CA VAL A 435 -12.95 0.87 11.83
C VAL A 435 -13.43 1.59 10.58
N THR A 436 -12.50 2.11 9.75
CA THR A 436 -12.85 2.83 8.52
C THR A 436 -13.40 1.91 7.44
N GLY A 437 -13.05 0.61 7.43
CA GLY A 437 -13.64 -0.39 6.55
C GLY A 437 -15.14 -0.47 6.70
N GLY A 438 -15.64 -0.61 7.92
CA GLY A 438 -17.08 -0.56 8.21
C GLY A 438 -17.73 0.76 7.81
N ILE A 439 -17.08 1.88 8.06
CA ILE A 439 -17.57 3.21 7.63
C ILE A 439 -17.59 3.32 6.11
N GLY A 440 -16.60 2.79 5.39
CA GLY A 440 -16.57 2.72 3.93
C GLY A 440 -17.76 1.95 3.37
N ALA A 441 -18.03 0.78 3.92
CA ALA A 441 -19.19 -0.04 3.55
C ALA A 441 -20.53 0.69 3.81
N LEU A 442 -20.63 1.45 4.90
CA LEU A 442 -21.79 2.30 5.21
C LEU A 442 -21.90 3.52 4.27
N ALA A 443 -20.77 4.08 3.84
CA ALA A 443 -20.75 5.24 2.96
C ALA A 443 -21.24 4.90 1.54
N LEU A 444 -21.01 3.69 1.07
CA LEU A 444 -21.38 3.26 -0.30
C LEU A 444 -22.88 3.47 -0.62
N PRO A 445 -23.84 2.99 0.18
CA PRO A 445 -25.26 3.27 -0.05
C PRO A 445 -25.60 4.75 0.11
N ALA A 446 -25.00 5.47 1.06
CA ALA A 446 -25.24 6.89 1.26
C ALA A 446 -24.79 7.72 0.05
N VAL A 447 -23.58 7.47 -0.46
CA VAL A 447 -23.04 8.12 -1.66
C VAL A 447 -23.87 7.76 -2.89
N ALA A 448 -24.28 6.48 -3.04
CA ALA A 448 -25.14 6.04 -4.12
C ALA A 448 -26.48 6.81 -4.14
N VAL A 449 -27.14 6.99 -3.00
CA VAL A 449 -28.37 7.80 -2.89
C VAL A 449 -28.13 9.26 -3.28
N LEU A 450 -26.99 9.83 -2.88
CA LEU A 450 -26.64 11.21 -3.19
C LEU A 450 -26.33 11.40 -4.68
N LEU A 451 -25.78 10.39 -5.35
CA LEU A 451 -25.42 10.43 -6.77
C LEU A 451 -26.64 10.34 -7.69
N VAL A 452 -27.78 9.78 -7.24
CA VAL A 452 -28.99 9.65 -8.08
C VAL A 452 -29.71 10.98 -8.21
N PRO A 453 -29.83 11.52 -9.44
CA PRO A 453 -30.39 12.87 -9.65
C PRO A 453 -31.92 12.94 -9.57
N ASP A 454 -32.63 11.85 -9.82
CA ASP A 454 -34.08 11.83 -9.96
C ASP A 454 -34.80 11.49 -8.65
N CYS A 455 -35.82 12.28 -8.30
CA CYS A 455 -36.63 12.07 -7.10
C CYS A 455 -37.37 10.73 -7.07
N PHE A 456 -37.76 10.17 -8.24
CA PHE A 456 -38.43 8.87 -8.32
C PHE A 456 -37.44 7.72 -8.07
N ALA A 457 -36.33 7.71 -8.81
CA ALA A 457 -35.28 6.70 -8.65
C ALA A 457 -34.71 6.75 -7.22
N ARG A 458 -34.56 7.94 -6.64
CA ARG A 458 -34.15 8.14 -5.25
C ARG A 458 -35.13 7.51 -4.26
N ARG A 459 -36.46 7.65 -4.46
CA ARG A 459 -37.48 7.03 -3.59
C ARG A 459 -37.48 5.52 -3.66
N VAL A 460 -37.25 4.96 -4.84
CA VAL A 460 -37.18 3.50 -5.08
C VAL A 460 -35.91 2.92 -4.42
N LEU A 461 -34.79 3.61 -4.52
CA LEU A 461 -33.49 3.15 -4.00
C LEU A 461 -33.31 3.38 -2.49
N ILE A 462 -33.96 4.37 -1.89
CA ILE A 462 -33.83 4.65 -0.46
C ILE A 462 -34.16 3.42 0.40
N LYS A 463 -35.25 2.69 0.11
CA LYS A 463 -35.65 1.53 0.91
C LYS A 463 -34.62 0.41 0.93
N PRO A 464 -34.17 -0.15 -0.25
CA PRO A 464 -33.17 -1.20 -0.25
C PRO A 464 -31.81 -0.73 0.32
N LEU A 465 -31.44 0.52 0.09
CA LEU A 465 -30.20 1.08 0.63
C LEU A 465 -30.28 1.31 2.15
N SER A 466 -31.44 1.68 2.69
CA SER A 466 -31.64 1.75 4.13
C SER A 466 -31.59 0.37 4.79
N ILE A 467 -32.13 -0.66 4.13
CA ILE A 467 -32.03 -2.04 4.60
C ILE A 467 -30.56 -2.49 4.60
N LEU A 468 -29.83 -2.24 3.52
CA LEU A 468 -28.40 -2.54 3.45
C LEU A 468 -27.62 -1.83 4.56
N LEU A 469 -27.92 -0.55 4.80
CA LEU A 469 -27.33 0.23 5.88
C LEU A 469 -27.60 -0.39 7.25
N CYS A 470 -28.84 -0.81 7.52
CA CYS A 470 -29.18 -1.48 8.77
C CYS A 470 -28.46 -2.83 8.93
N ILE A 471 -28.32 -3.60 7.86
CA ILE A 471 -27.58 -4.87 7.86
C ILE A 471 -26.10 -4.62 8.16
N THR A 472 -25.50 -3.62 7.52
CA THR A 472 -24.08 -3.28 7.76
C THR A 472 -23.84 -2.78 9.18
N ILE A 473 -24.72 -1.90 9.70
CA ILE A 473 -24.64 -1.47 11.11
C ILE A 473 -24.80 -2.67 12.06
N GLY A 474 -25.75 -3.57 11.77
CA GLY A 474 -25.93 -4.79 12.57
C GLY A 474 -24.68 -5.67 12.56
N PHE A 475 -24.06 -5.85 11.41
CA PHE A 475 -22.81 -6.60 11.29
C PHE A 475 -21.67 -5.96 12.09
N GLU A 476 -21.50 -4.63 12.00
CA GLU A 476 -20.49 -3.90 12.76
C GLU A 476 -20.71 -4.00 14.27
N ILE A 477 -21.96 -3.94 14.74
CA ILE A 477 -22.28 -4.11 16.15
C ILE A 477 -21.92 -5.53 16.62
N VAL A 478 -22.28 -6.56 15.83
CA VAL A 478 -21.94 -7.95 16.15
C VAL A 478 -20.42 -8.15 16.16
N SER A 479 -19.71 -7.60 15.19
CA SER A 479 -18.24 -7.65 15.11
C SER A 479 -17.61 -6.95 16.33
N PHE A 480 -18.14 -5.81 16.74
CA PHE A 480 -17.68 -5.09 17.92
C PHE A 480 -17.89 -5.87 19.21
N CYS A 481 -19.06 -6.51 19.36
CA CYS A 481 -19.39 -7.32 20.54
C CYS A 481 -18.57 -8.63 20.61
N ASN A 482 -18.08 -9.13 19.46
CA ASN A 482 -17.30 -10.36 19.37
C ASN A 482 -15.78 -10.09 19.22
N ARG A 483 -15.31 -8.92 19.63
CA ARG A 483 -13.87 -8.63 19.60
C ARG A 483 -13.11 -9.58 20.51
N PRO A 484 -11.95 -10.09 20.07
CA PRO A 484 -11.10 -10.93 20.90
C PRO A 484 -10.59 -10.14 22.11
N LYS A 485 -10.33 -10.83 23.21
CA LYS A 485 -9.67 -10.29 24.41
C LYS A 485 -8.25 -9.84 24.10
N ALA A 486 -7.54 -10.62 23.30
CA ALA A 486 -6.25 -10.28 22.74
C ALA A 486 -6.10 -10.83 21.32
N THR A 487 -5.40 -10.08 20.46
CA THR A 487 -4.87 -10.57 19.19
C THR A 487 -3.35 -10.58 19.30
N VAL A 488 -2.75 -11.75 19.13
CA VAL A 488 -1.30 -11.97 19.17
C VAL A 488 -0.83 -12.14 17.74
N VAL A 489 0.06 -11.27 17.27
CA VAL A 489 0.59 -11.26 15.91
C VAL A 489 2.09 -11.52 15.97
N PHE A 490 2.53 -12.74 15.62
CA PHE A 490 3.93 -13.03 15.35
C PHE A 490 4.21 -12.58 13.92
N ALA A 491 4.97 -11.50 13.77
CA ALA A 491 5.22 -10.89 12.49
C ALA A 491 6.37 -11.59 11.74
N ASP A 492 6.26 -11.64 10.43
CA ASP A 492 7.37 -11.99 9.55
C ASP A 492 8.24 -10.73 9.35
N VAL A 493 9.33 -10.65 10.10
CA VAL A 493 10.34 -9.57 10.01
C VAL A 493 11.61 -10.03 9.29
N GLY A 494 11.53 -11.16 8.57
CA GLY A 494 12.71 -11.87 8.09
C GLY A 494 13.40 -12.59 9.24
N GLN A 495 14.73 -12.49 9.31
CA GLN A 495 15.47 -13.05 10.45
C GLN A 495 15.30 -12.14 11.66
N GLY A 496 14.86 -12.71 12.79
CA GLY A 496 14.61 -12.01 14.05
C GLY A 496 13.23 -12.28 14.63
N ASP A 497 12.98 -11.74 15.80
CA ASP A 497 11.71 -11.89 16.52
C ASP A 497 10.90 -10.60 16.49
N CYS A 498 9.59 -10.78 16.34
CA CYS A 498 8.63 -9.70 16.52
C CYS A 498 7.25 -10.25 16.86
N CYS A 499 6.71 -9.84 17.99
CA CYS A 499 5.34 -10.18 18.37
C CYS A 499 4.61 -8.96 18.89
N LEU A 500 3.42 -8.68 18.31
CA LEU A 500 2.53 -7.61 18.74
C LEU A 500 1.31 -8.21 19.45
N VAL A 501 1.08 -7.81 20.68
CA VAL A 501 -0.12 -8.16 21.47
C VAL A 501 -1.06 -6.96 21.52
N ILE A 502 -2.24 -7.11 20.96
CA ILE A 502 -3.25 -6.07 20.84
C ILE A 502 -4.40 -6.43 21.75
N THR A 503 -4.71 -5.57 22.72
CA THR A 503 -5.91 -5.68 23.55
C THR A 503 -6.79 -4.43 23.37
N PRO A 504 -8.03 -4.44 23.90
CA PRO A 504 -8.89 -3.26 23.82
C PRO A 504 -8.34 -2.01 24.52
N ASP A 505 -7.50 -2.18 25.56
CA ASP A 505 -7.05 -1.08 26.41
C ASP A 505 -5.61 -0.67 26.10
N LYS A 506 -4.71 -1.64 25.89
CA LYS A 506 -3.27 -1.40 25.68
C LYS A 506 -2.70 -2.31 24.61
N THR A 507 -1.56 -1.91 24.09
CA THR A 507 -0.78 -2.67 23.13
C THR A 507 0.63 -2.93 23.66
N CYS A 508 1.14 -4.11 23.34
CA CYS A 508 2.47 -4.54 23.74
C CYS A 508 3.22 -5.09 22.54
N LEU A 509 4.48 -4.72 22.40
CA LEU A 509 5.41 -5.22 21.41
C LEU A 509 6.51 -6.02 22.13
N ILE A 510 6.78 -7.23 21.68
CA ILE A 510 7.87 -8.09 22.16
C ILE A 510 8.82 -8.27 20.99
N ASP A 511 9.98 -7.67 21.08
CA ASP A 511 10.97 -7.54 20.01
C ASP A 511 10.40 -6.88 18.73
N ALA A 512 11.24 -6.52 17.79
CA ALA A 512 10.82 -5.81 16.58
C ALA A 512 11.72 -6.05 15.35
N GLY A 513 12.54 -7.09 15.36
CA GLY A 513 13.44 -7.41 14.26
C GLY A 513 14.56 -6.40 14.04
N ILE A 514 15.21 -6.50 12.89
CA ILE A 514 16.32 -5.64 12.48
C ILE A 514 15.88 -4.23 12.10
N TYR A 515 16.85 -3.30 12.09
CA TYR A 515 16.63 -1.93 11.61
C TYR A 515 16.25 -1.89 10.13
N GLU A 516 15.34 -0.96 9.75
CA GLU A 516 14.77 -0.74 8.41
C GLU A 516 13.77 -1.80 7.94
N GLU A 517 13.93 -3.07 8.24
CA GLU A 517 12.97 -4.12 7.86
C GLU A 517 11.93 -4.37 8.95
N GLY A 518 12.40 -4.62 10.17
CA GLY A 518 11.53 -4.89 11.31
C GLY A 518 10.64 -3.71 11.68
N ASP A 519 11.21 -2.52 11.83
CA ASP A 519 10.42 -1.33 12.17
C ASP A 519 9.41 -0.94 11.07
N LYS A 520 9.73 -1.17 9.80
CA LYS A 520 8.79 -0.97 8.69
C LYS A 520 7.63 -1.96 8.76
N THR A 521 7.92 -3.23 8.99
CA THR A 521 6.92 -4.28 9.17
C THR A 521 6.01 -3.96 10.35
N VAL A 522 6.59 -3.63 11.51
CA VAL A 522 5.81 -3.26 12.70
C VAL A 522 4.96 -2.01 12.45
N ARG A 523 5.49 -0.99 11.77
CA ARG A 523 4.71 0.20 11.38
C ARG A 523 3.51 -0.14 10.51
N ASP A 524 3.68 -1.00 9.50
CA ASP A 524 2.59 -1.40 8.61
C ASP A 524 1.51 -2.18 9.38
N ILE A 525 1.89 -3.06 10.31
CA ILE A 525 0.98 -3.78 11.21
C ILE A 525 0.26 -2.80 12.14
N LEU A 526 0.98 -1.89 12.80
CA LEU A 526 0.38 -0.88 13.67
C LEU A 526 -0.61 0.01 12.90
N ASP A 527 -0.25 0.40 11.67
CA ASP A 527 -1.11 1.20 10.82
C ASP A 527 -2.35 0.42 10.37
N TYR A 528 -2.23 -0.88 10.10
CA TYR A 528 -3.34 -1.77 9.75
C TYR A 528 -4.36 -1.88 10.90
N TYR A 529 -3.89 -2.11 12.12
CA TYR A 529 -4.75 -2.17 13.31
C TYR A 529 -5.13 -0.78 13.85
N GLY A 530 -4.58 0.30 13.28
CA GLY A 530 -4.85 1.67 13.68
C GLY A 530 -4.23 2.07 15.02
N ILE A 531 -3.15 1.41 15.39
CA ILE A 531 -2.43 1.65 16.63
C ILE A 531 -1.46 2.80 16.41
N ALA A 532 -1.71 3.91 17.08
CA ALA A 532 -0.88 5.09 16.98
C ALA A 532 0.46 4.93 17.70
N ARG A 533 0.45 4.27 18.84
CA ARG A 533 1.60 4.09 19.73
C ARG A 533 1.43 2.81 20.52
N VAL A 534 2.49 2.05 20.66
CA VAL A 534 2.58 0.89 21.54
C VAL A 534 2.81 1.37 22.98
N ASP A 535 2.07 0.82 23.93
CA ASP A 535 2.20 1.23 25.34
C ASP A 535 3.46 0.68 25.99
N TYR A 536 3.73 -0.62 25.75
CA TYR A 536 4.89 -1.32 26.30
C TYR A 536 5.66 -2.03 25.18
N ALA A 537 6.97 -1.85 25.14
CA ALA A 537 7.86 -2.60 24.27
C ALA A 537 8.87 -3.35 25.16
N PHE A 538 8.99 -4.66 24.95
CA PHE A 538 9.97 -5.51 25.61
C PHE A 538 11.07 -5.86 24.63
N MET A 539 12.30 -5.57 24.99
CA MET A 539 13.50 -6.08 24.34
C MET A 539 13.90 -7.34 25.10
N SER A 540 13.80 -8.51 24.48
CA SER A 540 14.18 -9.78 25.13
C SER A 540 15.65 -9.72 25.58
N HIS A 541 16.53 -9.26 24.69
CA HIS A 541 17.96 -9.03 24.91
C HIS A 541 18.47 -7.94 23.94
N TRP A 542 19.77 -7.67 23.93
CA TRP A 542 20.35 -6.55 23.19
C TRP A 542 20.86 -6.89 21.78
N ASP A 543 20.41 -7.99 21.17
CA ASP A 543 20.79 -8.30 19.80
C ASP A 543 20.01 -7.47 18.77
N THR A 544 20.65 -7.18 17.64
CA THR A 544 20.09 -6.26 16.63
C THR A 544 18.87 -6.82 15.93
N ASP A 545 18.76 -8.13 15.79
CA ASP A 545 17.58 -8.79 15.18
C ASP A 545 16.38 -8.94 16.13
N HIS A 546 16.50 -8.41 17.36
CA HIS A 546 15.42 -8.30 18.35
C HIS A 546 15.10 -6.83 18.67
N ALA A 547 16.11 -6.05 19.02
CA ALA A 547 15.94 -4.74 19.63
C ALA A 547 16.02 -3.56 18.66
N ALA A 548 16.64 -3.71 17.48
CA ALA A 548 16.92 -2.56 16.62
C ALA A 548 15.66 -1.90 16.06
N GLY A 549 14.63 -2.68 15.72
CA GLY A 549 13.34 -2.15 15.29
C GLY A 549 12.63 -1.32 16.38
N ILE A 550 12.79 -1.69 17.67
CA ILE A 550 12.25 -0.91 18.80
C ILE A 550 12.88 0.48 18.85
N VAL A 551 14.20 0.58 18.64
CA VAL A 551 14.90 1.87 18.60
C VAL A 551 14.38 2.76 17.48
N ALA A 552 14.18 2.20 16.30
CA ALA A 552 13.64 2.92 15.16
C ALA A 552 12.22 3.45 15.43
N LEU A 553 11.36 2.63 16.02
CA LEU A 553 10.01 3.02 16.42
C LEU A 553 9.99 4.06 17.53
N MET A 554 10.94 4.00 18.47
CA MET A 554 11.09 5.01 19.51
C MET A 554 11.47 6.37 18.91
N ARG A 555 12.44 6.42 17.99
CA ARG A 555 12.82 7.64 17.25
C ARG A 555 11.62 8.26 16.52
N GLN A 556 10.65 7.44 16.10
CA GLN A 556 9.41 7.85 15.47
C GLN A 556 8.28 8.20 16.45
N ASN A 557 8.55 8.15 17.76
CA ASN A 557 7.56 8.37 18.83
C ASN A 557 6.37 7.39 18.78
N ARG A 558 6.64 6.13 18.35
CA ARG A 558 5.63 5.07 18.25
C ARG A 558 5.63 4.13 19.46
N ILE A 559 6.52 4.34 20.44
CA ILE A 559 6.65 3.52 21.66
C ILE A 559 6.45 4.37 22.91
N GLY A 560 5.72 3.81 23.88
CA GLY A 560 5.46 4.39 25.19
C GLY A 560 6.64 4.21 26.14
N SER A 561 6.82 2.99 26.61
CA SER A 561 7.88 2.62 27.53
C SER A 561 8.60 1.38 27.02
N ILE A 562 9.92 1.36 27.16
CA ILE A 562 10.77 0.23 26.76
C ILE A 562 11.24 -0.48 28.03
N TYR A 563 11.27 -1.80 28.01
CA TYR A 563 11.69 -2.68 29.10
C TYR A 563 12.66 -3.75 28.59
N THR A 564 13.67 -4.06 29.40
CA THR A 564 14.59 -5.20 29.18
C THR A 564 15.08 -5.74 30.52
N ALA A 565 15.72 -6.90 30.52
CA ALA A 565 16.27 -7.50 31.74
C ALA A 565 17.50 -6.74 32.26
N TYR A 566 18.34 -6.22 31.36
CA TYR A 566 19.67 -5.67 31.69
C TYR A 566 19.81 -4.24 31.15
N THR A 567 20.26 -3.34 32.02
CA THR A 567 20.38 -1.91 31.74
C THR A 567 21.75 -1.32 32.09
N ASP A 568 22.72 -2.15 32.43
CA ASP A 568 24.12 -1.70 32.55
C ASP A 568 24.83 -1.85 31.19
N ILE A 569 25.96 -1.21 31.02
CA ILE A 569 26.74 -1.25 29.78
C ILE A 569 27.83 -2.32 29.91
N ASP A 570 27.61 -3.47 29.27
CA ASP A 570 28.58 -4.54 29.07
C ASP A 570 29.02 -4.60 27.58
N GLU A 571 29.62 -5.72 27.15
CA GLU A 571 30.09 -5.92 25.79
C GLU A 571 28.89 -5.99 24.81
N ASP A 572 27.84 -6.77 25.12
CA ASP A 572 26.65 -6.94 24.26
C ASP A 572 25.94 -5.60 24.08
N VAL A 573 25.69 -4.87 25.17
CA VAL A 573 25.04 -3.55 25.10
C VAL A 573 25.92 -2.54 24.35
N SER A 574 27.23 -2.59 24.52
CA SER A 574 28.17 -1.71 23.81
C SER A 574 28.17 -1.97 22.31
N ASP A 575 28.17 -3.24 21.91
CA ASP A 575 28.12 -3.66 20.51
C ASP A 575 26.80 -3.23 19.85
N PHE A 576 25.68 -3.41 20.52
CA PHE A 576 24.37 -2.94 20.06
C PHE A 576 24.34 -1.40 19.87
N LEU A 577 24.84 -0.64 20.86
CA LEU A 577 24.89 0.82 20.76
C LEU A 577 25.78 1.27 19.59
N ALA A 578 26.93 0.60 19.40
CA ALA A 578 27.83 0.89 18.29
C ALA A 578 27.22 0.54 16.93
N ALA A 579 26.54 -0.59 16.82
CA ALA A 579 25.88 -1.03 15.57
C ALA A 579 24.81 -0.05 15.07
N LEU A 580 24.12 0.64 15.99
CA LEU A 580 23.05 1.59 15.68
C LEU A 580 23.44 3.06 15.81
N ASP A 581 24.74 3.36 16.01
CA ASP A 581 25.27 4.71 16.25
C ASP A 581 24.47 5.45 17.34
N LEU A 582 24.32 4.79 18.50
CA LEU A 582 23.58 5.30 19.65
C LEU A 582 24.52 5.85 20.71
N ASP A 583 24.12 6.98 21.30
CA ASP A 583 24.82 7.50 22.50
C ASP A 583 24.53 6.59 23.72
N PRO A 584 25.49 6.30 24.58
CA PRO A 584 25.30 5.50 25.81
C PRO A 584 24.13 5.96 26.70
N SER A 585 23.76 7.24 26.64
CA SER A 585 22.59 7.75 27.37
C SER A 585 21.26 7.14 26.92
N PHE A 586 21.22 6.43 25.78
CA PHE A 586 20.04 5.69 25.32
C PHE A 586 19.59 4.68 26.37
N VAL A 587 20.51 3.99 27.04
CA VAL A 587 20.23 3.00 28.09
C VAL A 587 19.35 3.60 29.21
N ALA A 588 19.53 4.88 29.51
CA ALA A 588 18.68 5.57 30.51
C ALA A 588 17.20 5.75 30.08
N CYS A 589 16.87 5.55 28.78
CA CYS A 589 15.51 5.56 28.27
C CYS A 589 14.81 4.19 28.40
N VAL A 590 15.55 3.14 28.80
CA VAL A 590 15.07 1.78 28.92
C VAL A 590 14.86 1.44 30.40
N ASN A 591 13.72 0.84 30.71
CA ASN A 591 13.39 0.43 32.07
C ASN A 591 13.83 -1.02 32.32
N LYS A 592 14.26 -1.32 33.53
CA LYS A 592 14.57 -2.70 33.92
C LYS A 592 13.27 -3.47 34.26
N ALA A 593 13.16 -4.70 33.75
CA ALA A 593 12.14 -5.67 34.12
C ALA A 593 12.82 -6.95 34.62
N SER A 594 12.32 -7.56 35.67
CA SER A 594 12.87 -8.78 36.28
C SER A 594 11.74 -9.74 36.64
N ALA A 595 12.10 -10.98 36.93
CA ALA A 595 11.16 -12.02 37.36
C ALA A 595 10.25 -11.54 38.48
N GLY A 596 8.97 -11.92 38.40
CA GLY A 596 7.93 -11.49 39.32
C GLY A 596 7.25 -10.14 38.99
N THR A 597 7.74 -9.40 37.97
CA THR A 597 7.07 -8.21 37.46
C THR A 597 5.91 -8.61 36.56
N SER A 598 4.74 -7.96 36.73
CA SER A 598 3.54 -8.18 35.91
C SER A 598 3.07 -6.89 35.27
N PHE A 599 2.64 -6.98 34.01
CA PHE A 599 2.13 -5.86 33.24
C PHE A 599 0.68 -6.15 32.80
N GLU A 600 -0.25 -5.39 33.32
CA GLU A 600 -1.67 -5.49 32.91
C GLU A 600 -1.87 -4.77 31.57
N LEU A 601 -2.38 -5.51 30.56
CA LEU A 601 -2.76 -4.98 29.25
C LEU A 601 -4.26 -4.69 29.18
N SER A 602 -5.08 -5.50 29.87
CA SER A 602 -6.51 -5.27 30.09
C SER A 602 -6.94 -6.02 31.34
N SER A 603 -8.22 -5.96 31.70
CA SER A 603 -8.77 -6.69 32.86
C SER A 603 -8.60 -8.22 32.82
N GLU A 604 -8.43 -8.79 31.62
CA GLU A 604 -8.31 -10.24 31.40
C GLU A 604 -6.99 -10.65 30.73
N VAL A 605 -6.10 -9.68 30.45
CA VAL A 605 -4.84 -9.91 29.73
C VAL A 605 -3.66 -9.27 30.47
N ARG A 606 -2.65 -10.09 30.77
CA ARG A 606 -1.42 -9.64 31.41
C ARG A 606 -0.19 -10.38 30.89
N ILE A 607 0.97 -9.74 31.02
CA ILE A 607 2.29 -10.33 30.79
C ILE A 607 2.99 -10.45 32.13
N ASP A 608 3.48 -11.64 32.45
CA ASP A 608 4.25 -11.92 33.64
C ASP A 608 5.69 -12.27 33.24
N ILE A 609 6.68 -11.62 33.84
CA ILE A 609 8.10 -11.90 33.63
C ILE A 609 8.51 -13.08 34.53
N LEU A 610 9.04 -14.12 33.94
CA LEU A 610 9.49 -15.33 34.64
C LEU A 610 11.00 -15.36 34.88
N TYR A 611 11.79 -14.82 33.95
CA TYR A 611 13.27 -14.84 33.97
C TYR A 611 13.82 -13.61 33.24
N PRO A 612 15.02 -13.14 33.56
CA PRO A 612 15.92 -13.62 34.62
C PRO A 612 15.51 -13.14 36.02
N LEU A 613 15.96 -13.88 37.05
CA LEU A 613 15.78 -13.47 38.44
C LEU A 613 16.62 -12.20 38.73
N GLU A 614 17.87 -12.23 38.35
CA GLU A 614 18.80 -11.08 38.28
C GLU A 614 19.64 -11.23 37.01
N ALA A 615 19.51 -10.28 36.07
CA ALA A 615 20.30 -10.31 34.85
C ALA A 615 21.75 -9.95 35.13
N SER A 616 22.70 -10.70 34.58
CA SER A 616 24.13 -10.52 34.68
C SER A 616 24.79 -9.99 33.41
N GLY A 617 24.05 -9.82 32.32
CA GLY A 617 24.52 -9.37 31.02
C GLY A 617 23.37 -9.09 30.03
N GLY A 618 23.72 -8.58 28.85
CA GLY A 618 22.76 -8.21 27.77
C GLY A 618 22.51 -9.27 26.71
N GLY A 619 23.22 -10.42 26.74
CA GLY A 619 23.19 -11.44 25.68
C GLY A 619 22.05 -12.44 25.79
N ASN A 620 22.03 -13.41 24.86
CA ASN A 620 20.96 -14.38 24.63
C ASN A 620 20.50 -15.15 25.86
N GLU A 621 21.45 -15.69 26.65
CA GLU A 621 21.13 -16.47 27.85
C GLU A 621 20.45 -15.67 28.96
N GLN A 622 20.43 -14.34 28.84
CA GLN A 622 19.75 -13.42 29.77
C GLN A 622 18.47 -12.82 29.16
N SER A 623 17.95 -13.44 28.10
CA SER A 623 16.69 -13.02 27.47
C SER A 623 15.55 -12.99 28.48
N LEU A 624 14.65 -12.02 28.33
CA LEU A 624 13.38 -11.99 29.06
C LEU A 624 12.52 -13.21 28.67
N VAL A 625 12.29 -14.12 29.60
CA VAL A 625 11.28 -15.17 29.47
C VAL A 625 10.00 -14.69 30.09
N MET A 626 8.92 -14.70 29.30
CA MET A 626 7.65 -14.07 29.66
C MET A 626 6.47 -14.98 29.34
N THR A 627 5.40 -14.87 30.13
CA THR A 627 4.10 -15.45 29.77
C THR A 627 3.07 -14.37 29.51
N LEU A 628 2.35 -14.53 28.42
CA LEU A 628 1.09 -13.80 28.17
C LEU A 628 -0.06 -14.70 28.63
N ASN A 629 -0.88 -14.18 29.53
CA ASN A 629 -2.11 -14.79 29.97
C ASN A 629 -3.29 -13.97 29.43
N ALA A 630 -4.11 -14.54 28.54
CA ALA A 630 -5.22 -13.85 27.87
C ALA A 630 -6.50 -14.72 27.94
N GLY A 631 -7.25 -14.59 29.03
CA GLY A 631 -8.34 -15.52 29.35
C GLY A 631 -7.82 -16.95 29.54
N ASP A 632 -8.26 -17.87 28.70
CA ASP A 632 -7.82 -19.27 28.75
C ASP A 632 -6.52 -19.51 27.93
N LEU A 633 -6.10 -18.54 27.09
CA LEU A 633 -4.90 -18.66 26.25
C LEU A 633 -3.65 -18.26 27.03
N LYS A 634 -2.64 -19.13 27.01
CA LYS A 634 -1.31 -18.87 27.53
C LYS A 634 -0.26 -18.99 26.46
N VAL A 635 0.58 -17.96 26.33
CA VAL A 635 1.72 -17.93 25.38
C VAL A 635 3.02 -17.76 26.16
N LEU A 636 3.99 -18.62 25.89
CA LEU A 636 5.34 -18.55 26.47
C LEU A 636 6.30 -17.96 25.44
N PHE A 637 6.94 -16.85 25.79
CA PHE A 637 7.99 -16.22 25.02
C PHE A 637 9.32 -16.50 25.68
N THR A 638 10.29 -17.00 24.94
CA THR A 638 11.58 -17.47 25.44
C THR A 638 12.77 -16.63 24.98
N GLY A 639 12.56 -15.67 24.08
CA GLY A 639 13.65 -14.98 23.42
C GLY A 639 14.63 -15.98 22.79
N ASP A 640 15.91 -15.76 22.97
CA ASP A 640 16.99 -16.58 22.39
C ASP A 640 17.77 -17.40 23.44
N ILE A 641 17.09 -17.82 24.54
CA ILE A 641 17.74 -18.68 25.54
C ILE A 641 18.23 -19.98 24.90
N GLY A 642 19.35 -20.49 25.42
CA GLY A 642 19.91 -21.78 25.08
C GLY A 642 19.57 -22.88 26.09
N LEU A 643 20.14 -24.08 25.84
CA LEU A 643 19.93 -25.26 26.69
C LEU A 643 20.31 -25.03 28.16
N SER A 644 21.34 -24.22 28.45
CA SER A 644 21.77 -23.93 29.81
C SER A 644 20.71 -23.16 30.62
N THR A 645 20.09 -22.17 30.00
CA THR A 645 19.02 -21.40 30.64
C THR A 645 17.73 -22.22 30.75
N GLU A 646 17.43 -23.08 29.76
CA GLU A 646 16.29 -24.03 29.85
C GLU A 646 16.45 -24.98 31.07
N GLU A 647 17.67 -25.54 31.29
CA GLU A 647 17.96 -26.35 32.46
C GLU A 647 17.75 -25.59 33.76
N GLU A 648 18.21 -24.33 33.83
CA GLU A 648 18.00 -23.48 35.00
C GLU A 648 16.51 -23.25 35.28
N LEU A 649 15.70 -22.95 34.23
CA LEU A 649 14.27 -22.75 34.36
C LEU A 649 13.53 -24.01 34.83
N LEU A 650 13.97 -25.20 34.37
CA LEU A 650 13.46 -26.52 34.81
C LEU A 650 13.81 -26.78 36.26
N ASP A 651 15.06 -26.55 36.66
CA ASP A 651 15.53 -26.74 38.04
C ASP A 651 14.80 -25.79 39.03
N LEU A 652 14.51 -24.59 38.61
CA LEU A 652 13.70 -23.63 39.36
C LEU A 652 12.22 -23.99 39.41
N GLY A 653 11.75 -24.88 38.55
CA GLY A 653 10.34 -25.27 38.45
C GLY A 653 9.40 -24.17 38.04
N ILE A 654 9.87 -23.21 37.26
CA ILE A 654 9.11 -22.02 36.84
C ILE A 654 8.60 -22.08 35.39
N VAL A 655 8.90 -23.15 34.65
CA VAL A 655 8.36 -23.38 33.32
C VAL A 655 6.86 -23.67 33.43
N PRO A 656 5.98 -22.82 32.87
CA PRO A 656 4.54 -23.01 32.96
C PRO A 656 4.04 -23.96 31.87
N ASP A 657 2.95 -24.66 32.17
CA ASP A 657 2.12 -25.28 31.16
C ASP A 657 1.51 -24.18 30.25
N THR A 658 1.58 -24.35 28.92
CA THR A 658 1.27 -23.28 27.97
C THR A 658 0.61 -23.84 26.71
N ASP A 659 -0.29 -23.07 26.07
CA ASP A 659 -0.94 -23.48 24.82
C ASP A 659 -0.02 -23.23 23.62
N ILE A 660 0.78 -22.12 23.69
CA ILE A 660 1.62 -21.70 22.60
C ILE A 660 3.03 -21.39 23.11
N LEU A 661 4.00 -21.95 22.43
CA LEU A 661 5.41 -21.67 22.65
C LEU A 661 5.97 -20.85 21.49
N LYS A 662 6.52 -19.65 21.75
CA LYS A 662 7.48 -19.03 20.84
C LYS A 662 8.81 -19.77 21.01
N VAL A 663 9.20 -20.52 19.97
CA VAL A 663 10.40 -21.36 19.97
C VAL A 663 11.65 -20.52 20.16
N ALA A 664 12.52 -20.90 21.06
CA ALA A 664 13.72 -20.16 21.40
C ALA A 664 14.73 -20.14 20.23
N HIS A 665 15.43 -19.01 20.10
CA HIS A 665 16.55 -18.81 19.19
C HIS A 665 16.27 -19.27 17.77
N HIS A 666 15.12 -18.87 17.23
CA HIS A 666 14.61 -19.16 15.87
C HIS A 666 14.59 -20.64 15.48
N GLY A 667 14.57 -21.55 16.46
CA GLY A 667 14.65 -22.99 16.23
C GLY A 667 16.07 -23.51 16.10
N SER A 668 17.03 -22.90 16.79
CA SER A 668 18.41 -23.39 16.91
C SER A 668 18.44 -24.82 17.47
N ARG A 669 19.41 -25.63 17.04
CA ARG A 669 19.67 -26.98 17.62
C ARG A 669 20.08 -26.93 19.10
N TYR A 670 20.56 -25.78 19.55
CA TYR A 670 21.05 -25.54 20.91
C TYR A 670 20.00 -24.93 21.84
N SER A 671 18.73 -25.01 21.47
CA SER A 671 17.58 -24.54 22.25
C SER A 671 16.41 -25.51 22.11
N THR A 672 15.36 -25.30 22.88
CA THR A 672 14.08 -26.03 22.84
C THR A 672 14.27 -27.56 23.05
N SER A 673 14.81 -27.88 24.22
CA SER A 673 15.09 -29.28 24.62
C SER A 673 13.81 -30.08 24.80
N ALA A 674 13.90 -31.42 24.67
CA ALA A 674 12.76 -32.30 24.90
C ALA A 674 12.19 -32.18 26.32
N ALA A 675 13.06 -31.97 27.34
CA ALA A 675 12.63 -31.75 28.71
C ALA A 675 11.86 -30.44 28.90
N PHE A 676 12.30 -29.39 28.21
CA PHE A 676 11.62 -28.08 28.23
C PHE A 676 10.24 -28.18 27.54
N LEU A 677 10.15 -28.91 26.43
CA LEU A 677 8.90 -29.17 25.73
C LEU A 677 7.93 -30.00 26.57
N GLU A 678 8.41 -31.04 27.28
CA GLU A 678 7.59 -31.84 28.17
C GLU A 678 7.05 -31.01 29.36
N ALA A 679 7.85 -30.10 29.90
CA ALA A 679 7.44 -29.24 31.01
C ALA A 679 6.47 -28.14 30.59
N SER A 680 6.66 -27.52 29.39
CA SER A 680 5.81 -26.47 28.87
C SER A 680 4.57 -26.97 28.14
N SER A 681 4.56 -28.22 27.67
CA SER A 681 3.45 -28.94 27.02
C SER A 681 2.64 -28.13 25.98
N PRO A 682 3.25 -27.40 25.03
CA PRO A 682 2.51 -26.56 24.12
C PRO A 682 1.76 -27.36 23.04
N ASP A 683 0.55 -26.93 22.69
CA ASP A 683 -0.18 -27.45 21.53
C ASP A 683 0.40 -26.91 20.21
N ILE A 684 0.92 -25.67 20.23
CA ILE A 684 1.44 -24.95 19.07
C ILE A 684 2.82 -24.39 19.38
N ALA A 685 3.75 -24.60 18.47
CA ALA A 685 5.06 -23.97 18.44
C ALA A 685 5.14 -22.95 17.30
N VAL A 686 5.43 -21.68 17.62
CA VAL A 686 5.64 -20.63 16.62
C VAL A 686 7.13 -20.38 16.48
N ILE A 687 7.63 -20.48 15.25
CA ILE A 687 9.03 -20.21 14.91
C ILE A 687 9.09 -18.94 14.07
N SER A 688 9.65 -17.87 14.64
CA SER A 688 9.99 -16.65 13.90
C SER A 688 11.34 -16.83 13.24
N VAL A 689 11.38 -16.84 11.93
CA VAL A 689 12.60 -17.11 11.16
C VAL A 689 12.47 -16.55 9.75
N GLY A 690 13.58 -16.09 9.16
CA GLY A 690 13.63 -15.60 7.80
C GLY A 690 13.77 -16.73 6.77
N ALA A 691 13.13 -16.58 5.62
CA ALA A 691 13.36 -17.46 4.48
C ALA A 691 14.82 -17.33 4.01
N ASP A 692 15.41 -18.48 3.60
CA ASP A 692 16.79 -18.54 3.10
C ASP A 692 17.86 -17.97 4.05
N ASN A 693 17.64 -18.05 5.39
CA ASN A 693 18.59 -17.54 6.37
C ASN A 693 19.91 -18.32 6.37
N PHE A 694 21.02 -17.63 6.60
CA PHE A 694 22.37 -18.21 6.58
C PHE A 694 22.68 -19.09 7.81
N TYR A 695 21.86 -19.05 8.85
CA TYR A 695 22.08 -19.79 10.11
C TYR A 695 21.60 -21.23 10.01
N GLY A 696 20.80 -21.58 8.98
CA GLY A 696 20.18 -22.89 8.82
C GLY A 696 19.09 -23.16 9.87
N HIS A 697 18.40 -22.11 10.31
CA HIS A 697 17.26 -22.20 11.21
C HIS A 697 15.95 -22.29 10.43
N PRO A 698 14.92 -22.99 10.96
CA PRO A 698 15.00 -23.88 12.11
C PRO A 698 15.79 -25.13 11.76
N SER A 699 16.54 -25.67 12.74
CA SER A 699 17.32 -26.87 12.53
C SER A 699 16.42 -28.12 12.44
N ASP A 700 16.87 -29.12 11.67
CA ASP A 700 16.13 -30.41 11.55
C ASP A 700 15.96 -31.08 12.92
N GLU A 701 16.94 -30.92 13.80
CA GLU A 701 16.90 -31.50 15.15
C GLU A 701 15.80 -30.86 16.02
N THR A 702 15.59 -29.55 15.89
CA THR A 702 14.53 -28.86 16.64
C THR A 702 13.15 -29.23 16.07
N LEU A 703 13.03 -29.28 14.74
CA LEU A 703 11.79 -29.69 14.09
C LEU A 703 11.42 -31.13 14.50
N ALA A 704 12.39 -32.06 14.49
CA ALA A 704 12.16 -33.43 14.90
C ALA A 704 11.68 -33.55 16.37
N ARG A 705 12.27 -32.76 17.30
CA ARG A 705 11.83 -32.74 18.71
C ARG A 705 10.38 -32.27 18.86
N LEU A 706 9.98 -31.24 18.11
CA LEU A 706 8.60 -30.74 18.11
C LEU A 706 7.63 -31.74 17.52
N GLU A 707 7.99 -32.40 16.41
CA GLU A 707 7.17 -33.44 15.74
C GLU A 707 7.02 -34.69 16.62
N GLU A 708 8.08 -35.12 17.30
CA GLU A 708 8.05 -36.26 18.22
C GLU A 708 7.11 -36.06 19.41
N GLN A 709 6.94 -34.82 19.85
CA GLN A 709 5.98 -34.42 20.89
C GLN A 709 4.56 -34.20 20.36
N GLY A 710 4.36 -34.25 19.02
CA GLY A 710 3.07 -34.05 18.38
C GLY A 710 2.62 -32.57 18.36
N ILE A 711 3.53 -31.62 18.51
CA ILE A 711 3.26 -30.18 18.58
C ILE A 711 3.04 -29.64 17.16
N SER A 712 2.02 -28.85 16.98
CA SER A 712 1.73 -28.16 15.69
C SER A 712 2.73 -27.02 15.44
N ILE A 713 3.46 -27.07 14.33
CA ILE A 713 4.51 -26.09 13.99
C ILE A 713 3.95 -25.03 13.03
N LEU A 714 4.07 -23.76 13.42
CA LEU A 714 3.77 -22.60 12.58
C LEU A 714 5.06 -21.80 12.37
N ARG A 715 5.36 -21.40 11.12
CA ARG A 715 6.62 -20.73 10.76
C ARG A 715 6.36 -19.47 9.97
N THR A 716 7.04 -18.38 10.32
CA THR A 716 6.88 -17.08 9.64
C THR A 716 7.45 -17.08 8.22
N ASP A 717 8.51 -17.82 7.94
CA ASP A 717 9.13 -17.94 6.60
C ASP A 717 8.25 -18.65 5.56
N THR A 718 7.35 -19.54 6.01
CA THR A 718 6.49 -20.33 5.11
C THR A 718 5.05 -19.81 5.04
N GLN A 719 4.55 -19.23 6.12
CA GLN A 719 3.13 -18.84 6.26
C GLN A 719 2.95 -17.31 6.32
N GLY A 720 4.05 -16.56 6.48
CA GLY A 720 3.98 -15.15 6.83
C GLY A 720 3.59 -14.96 8.30
N ALA A 721 3.00 -13.83 8.64
CA ALA A 721 2.60 -13.54 10.01
C ALA A 721 1.60 -14.57 10.57
N VAL A 722 1.87 -15.06 11.77
CA VAL A 722 0.97 -15.97 12.51
C VAL A 722 0.09 -15.13 13.43
N ILE A 723 -1.22 -15.21 13.25
CA ILE A 723 -2.20 -14.42 14.00
C ILE A 723 -3.07 -15.34 14.84
N ILE A 724 -3.11 -15.09 16.14
CA ILE A 724 -3.86 -15.89 17.11
C ILE A 724 -4.79 -14.97 17.91
N GLU A 725 -6.05 -15.35 18.02
CA GLU A 725 -7.06 -14.60 18.76
C GLU A 725 -7.47 -15.31 20.05
N ALA A 726 -7.30 -14.66 21.20
CA ALA A 726 -7.88 -15.09 22.47
C ALA A 726 -9.33 -14.57 22.57
N ARG A 727 -10.29 -15.45 22.70
CA ARG A 727 -11.71 -15.10 22.76
C ARG A 727 -12.33 -15.25 24.14
#